data_fcba7978e39229be4186bb128b79fe2f
#
_entry.id   fcba7978e39229be4186bb128b79fe2f
#
_cell.length_a   1.000
_cell.length_b   1.000
_cell.length_c   1.000
_cell.angle_alpha   90.00
_cell.angle_beta   90.00
_cell.angle_gamma   90.00
#
_symmetry.space_group_name_H-M   'P 1'
#
loop_
_entity.id
_entity.type
_entity.pdbx_description
1 polymer ?
#
loop_
_entity_poly.entity_id
_entity_poly.type
_entity_poly.pdbx_seq_one_letter_code
_entity_poly.pdbx_strand_id
1 'polypeptide(L)'
;MLAERRSDAIFKQAIKPLVGLTRNRNLMVEPPDTAALIKQLQQLEAAQHAAHCDLTSTVNAIDQLESGVILYDADDRIVFCNRRFREMYAGVADLLLPGVKYVTVVRAFYQRGLERRPHIRQMDEAEYIRTRLHKHLDPDKADYEFLLNDDTWLLVSDRKTADGGVIGFRLDITARKNAQQALAASEQRFKSLLAMSSDWYWEQDENFKFTLISRSINSSASVNPILRYGIARWEIDYVGISKEQMDEHRRQVEARQAFRDFQYASTLPDGSMRWVSVSGEPVFDVAGLFVGYRGVGSNITEKRRAETQIRELAEYDFLTGLPNRMLLGARFDFALRQAKRRGGNSHSNTSHDGNSHDGSHHDANYHNGMSLMFIDLDRFKNINDSLGHHVGDQILAETARRLTNATRTTDTVARHGGDEFIVLLPNVCNATDLAHIAETLLTSLGKPHTIGDMELTVTPSIGVTIWPTDGDDLNTLIKNADLAMYHSKAEGRNQYSFFRPEMNERVNERLTLENALRRALTRNEFSLVYQPIFSLPDRRIIGAEALLRWHSVELGTVEPGRFIPIAEDSGLIVPIGEWVAKEALAQLRRWRDAGLDEFPITINVSGVQFKTRRLVEVLVAGLAEHQLIAQDVEIELTETALVSEGDSANSTLDALAAAGFRLVVDDFGTGYSNLAYLKRFDIAKLKIDQSFVRDITTDPNDAAITRGIIGLAKSLGLRVVAEGIEHAAQLEYLLASGCEEAQGYLLSRPLAPAVFQAQF
;
A
#
# COMPACT_ATOMS: atom_id res chain seq x y z
N MET A 1 16.47 -73.69 -70.06
CA MET A 1 15.12 -73.61 -70.72
C MET A 1 13.94 -73.81 -69.74
N LEU A 2 13.87 -74.85 -68.94
CA LEU A 2 12.73 -75.00 -67.98
C LEU A 2 12.80 -74.06 -66.80
N ALA A 3 13.97 -73.70 -66.32
CA ALA A 3 14.20 -72.72 -65.23
C ALA A 3 13.97 -71.25 -65.69
N GLU A 4 14.34 -70.98 -66.94
CA GLU A 4 14.12 -69.65 -67.56
C GLU A 4 12.64 -69.37 -67.85
N ARG A 5 11.85 -70.40 -68.34
CA ARG A 5 10.42 -70.19 -68.48
C ARG A 5 9.65 -70.04 -67.18
N ARG A 6 10.11 -70.69 -66.12
CA ARG A 6 9.52 -70.48 -64.73
C ARG A 6 9.85 -69.10 -64.17
N SER A 7 11.11 -68.64 -64.42
CA SER A 7 11.56 -67.32 -63.93
C SER A 7 10.78 -66.18 -64.65
N ASP A 8 10.58 -66.33 -65.99
CA ASP A 8 9.85 -65.32 -66.76
C ASP A 8 8.34 -65.23 -66.42
N ALA A 9 7.73 -66.38 -66.09
CA ALA A 9 6.34 -66.43 -65.63
C ALA A 9 6.16 -65.83 -64.23
N ILE A 10 7.09 -66.11 -63.29
CA ILE A 10 7.08 -65.60 -61.97
C ILE A 10 7.29 -64.08 -61.99
N PHE A 11 8.19 -63.57 -62.83
CA PHE A 11 8.48 -62.17 -62.98
C PHE A 11 7.32 -61.35 -63.52
N LYS A 12 6.67 -61.85 -64.62
CA LYS A 12 5.51 -61.23 -65.26
C LYS A 12 4.28 -61.19 -64.32
N GLN A 13 4.12 -62.16 -63.44
CA GLN A 13 3.04 -62.22 -62.45
C GLN A 13 3.32 -61.39 -61.21
N ALA A 14 4.57 -61.23 -60.78
CA ALA A 14 4.95 -60.39 -59.69
C ALA A 14 4.75 -58.90 -59.96
N ILE A 15 4.89 -58.46 -61.20
CA ILE A 15 4.76 -57.04 -61.60
C ILE A 15 3.29 -56.62 -61.85
N LYS A 16 2.43 -57.53 -62.35
CA LYS A 16 1.01 -57.24 -62.57
C LYS A 16 0.26 -56.66 -61.34
N PRO A 17 0.41 -57.15 -60.14
CA PRO A 17 -0.20 -56.55 -58.93
C PRO A 17 0.27 -55.13 -58.65
N LEU A 18 1.54 -54.81 -58.94
CA LEU A 18 2.10 -53.48 -58.72
C LEU A 18 1.60 -52.41 -59.72
N VAL A 19 1.34 -52.78 -60.97
CA VAL A 19 0.67 -51.93 -61.91
C VAL A 19 -0.81 -51.72 -61.60
N GLY A 20 -1.43 -52.66 -60.91
CA GLY A 20 -2.78 -52.53 -60.36
C GLY A 20 -2.92 -51.51 -59.22
N LEU A 21 -1.85 -51.23 -58.46
CA LEU A 21 -1.83 -50.20 -57.41
C LEU A 21 -2.06 -48.79 -57.99
N THR A 22 -1.73 -48.54 -59.22
CA THR A 22 -1.96 -47.26 -59.91
C THR A 22 -3.40 -47.00 -60.32
N ARG A 23 -4.27 -48.02 -60.36
CA ARG A 23 -5.65 -47.85 -60.82
C ARG A 23 -6.69 -47.63 -59.69
N ASN A 24 -6.35 -47.85 -58.42
CA ASN A 24 -7.31 -47.66 -57.36
C ASN A 24 -7.22 -46.22 -56.83
N ARG A 25 -7.93 -45.30 -57.52
CA ARG A 25 -7.98 -43.84 -57.24
C ARG A 25 -8.61 -43.43 -55.90
N ASN A 26 -8.95 -44.37 -54.97
CA ASN A 26 -9.66 -44.05 -53.73
C ASN A 26 -8.84 -44.14 -52.46
N LEU A 27 -7.51 -44.27 -52.57
CA LEU A 27 -6.64 -43.99 -51.43
C LEU A 27 -6.09 -42.54 -51.55
N MET A 28 -6.74 -41.63 -50.89
CA MET A 28 -6.23 -40.27 -50.73
C MET A 28 -4.82 -40.28 -50.17
N VAL A 29 -3.91 -39.66 -50.91
CA VAL A 29 -2.48 -39.46 -50.70
C VAL A 29 -1.63 -40.60 -51.28
N GLU A 30 -1.32 -40.49 -52.58
CA GLU A 30 -0.12 -41.13 -53.10
C GLU A 30 1.10 -40.54 -52.44
N PRO A 31 1.94 -41.30 -51.70
CA PRO A 31 3.22 -40.79 -51.27
C PRO A 31 4.08 -40.52 -52.49
N PRO A 32 4.85 -39.42 -52.58
CA PRO A 32 5.71 -39.10 -53.72
C PRO A 32 6.65 -40.23 -54.11
N ASP A 33 7.04 -41.07 -53.17
CA ASP A 33 7.91 -42.23 -53.36
C ASP A 33 7.22 -43.44 -54.00
N THR A 34 5.89 -43.56 -53.86
CA THR A 34 5.14 -44.64 -54.57
C THR A 34 5.14 -44.40 -56.08
N ALA A 35 5.08 -43.14 -56.49
CA ALA A 35 5.21 -42.77 -57.92
C ALA A 35 6.63 -43.04 -58.45
N ALA A 36 7.66 -42.83 -57.61
CA ALA A 36 9.05 -43.17 -57.95
C ALA A 36 9.22 -44.69 -58.08
N LEU A 37 8.63 -45.46 -57.17
CA LEU A 37 8.64 -46.94 -57.22
C LEU A 37 7.92 -47.46 -58.47
N ILE A 38 6.77 -46.91 -58.85
CA ILE A 38 6.00 -47.26 -60.02
C ILE A 38 6.81 -46.88 -61.28
N LYS A 39 7.46 -45.75 -61.31
CA LYS A 39 8.32 -45.30 -62.39
C LYS A 39 9.54 -46.20 -62.55
N GLN A 40 10.16 -46.63 -61.48
CA GLN A 40 11.29 -47.59 -61.49
C GLN A 40 10.86 -48.94 -61.92
N LEU A 41 9.68 -49.45 -61.54
CA LEU A 41 9.11 -50.71 -62.02
C LEU A 41 8.69 -50.67 -63.50
N GLN A 42 8.14 -49.55 -63.99
CA GLN A 42 7.86 -49.32 -65.40
C GLN A 42 9.15 -49.26 -66.22
N GLN A 43 10.21 -48.65 -65.64
CA GLN A 43 11.56 -48.68 -66.27
C GLN A 43 12.10 -50.13 -66.31
N LEU A 44 11.88 -50.93 -65.32
CA LEU A 44 12.21 -52.36 -65.26
C LEU A 44 11.41 -53.19 -66.37
N GLU A 45 10.10 -52.91 -66.48
CA GLU A 45 9.28 -53.53 -67.54
C GLU A 45 9.78 -53.12 -68.96
N ALA A 46 10.11 -51.85 -69.14
CA ALA A 46 10.67 -51.37 -70.39
C ALA A 46 12.07 -51.99 -70.68
N ALA A 47 12.91 -52.14 -69.62
CA ALA A 47 14.20 -52.80 -69.76
C ALA A 47 14.08 -54.29 -70.15
N GLN A 48 13.04 -54.96 -69.64
CA GLN A 48 12.76 -56.37 -69.95
C GLN A 48 12.30 -56.54 -71.45
N HIS A 49 11.53 -55.56 -71.94
CA HIS A 49 11.10 -55.56 -73.36
C HIS A 49 12.21 -55.14 -74.35
N ALA A 50 13.19 -54.34 -73.91
CA ALA A 50 14.28 -53.83 -74.66
C ALA A 50 15.45 -54.78 -74.81
N ALA A 51 15.49 -55.82 -73.94
CA ALA A 51 16.59 -56.74 -73.88
C ALA A 51 16.11 -58.17 -74.09
N HIS A 52 16.61 -58.82 -75.02
CA HIS A 52 16.84 -60.27 -75.02
C HIS A 52 17.82 -60.55 -73.89
N CYS A 53 17.36 -60.38 -72.65
CA CYS A 53 18.23 -60.13 -71.52
C CYS A 53 18.54 -61.34 -70.68
N ASP A 54 19.75 -61.43 -70.45
CA ASP A 54 20.45 -62.12 -69.42
C ASP A 54 19.77 -61.88 -68.02
N LEU A 55 19.46 -62.94 -67.29
CA LEU A 55 18.82 -62.95 -65.98
C LEU A 55 19.60 -62.01 -64.96
N THR A 56 20.91 -61.91 -65.24
CA THR A 56 21.83 -61.05 -64.48
C THR A 56 21.46 -59.54 -64.54
N SER A 57 21.03 -59.05 -65.71
CA SER A 57 20.65 -57.63 -65.89
C SER A 57 19.35 -57.31 -65.11
N THR A 58 18.42 -58.24 -65.08
CA THR A 58 17.14 -58.06 -64.36
C THR A 58 17.35 -58.05 -62.85
N VAL A 59 18.18 -58.94 -62.32
CA VAL A 59 18.53 -58.98 -60.89
C VAL A 59 19.25 -57.68 -60.50
N ASN A 60 20.22 -57.23 -61.35
CA ASN A 60 20.92 -55.98 -61.08
C ASN A 60 19.97 -54.76 -61.06
N ALA A 61 18.95 -54.74 -61.94
CA ALA A 61 17.99 -53.66 -61.98
C ALA A 61 17.09 -53.65 -60.71
N ILE A 62 16.72 -54.83 -60.21
CA ILE A 62 15.97 -54.93 -58.93
C ILE A 62 16.85 -54.54 -57.72
N ASP A 63 18.12 -54.85 -57.79
CA ASP A 63 19.07 -54.43 -56.71
C ASP A 63 19.30 -52.90 -56.67
N GLN A 64 19.03 -52.18 -57.73
CA GLN A 64 19.14 -50.72 -57.76
C GLN A 64 17.86 -50.03 -57.24
N LEU A 65 16.78 -50.73 -56.97
CA LEU A 65 15.58 -50.15 -56.38
C LEU A 65 15.84 -49.61 -55.01
N GLU A 66 15.34 -48.38 -54.72
CA GLU A 66 15.38 -47.80 -53.37
C GLU A 66 14.47 -48.54 -52.36
N SER A 67 13.57 -49.34 -52.91
CA SER A 67 12.68 -50.19 -52.10
C SER A 67 13.25 -51.60 -51.89
N GLY A 68 13.09 -52.10 -50.67
CA GLY A 68 13.41 -53.49 -50.36
C GLY A 68 12.42 -54.44 -51.06
N VAL A 69 12.91 -55.43 -51.84
CA VAL A 69 12.11 -56.43 -52.52
C VAL A 69 12.54 -57.81 -52.07
N ILE A 70 11.58 -58.64 -51.71
CA ILE A 70 11.77 -60.07 -51.38
C ILE A 70 10.71 -60.91 -52.08
N LEU A 71 11.12 -62.07 -52.57
CA LEU A 71 10.25 -63.02 -53.21
C LEU A 71 10.34 -64.40 -52.53
N TYR A 72 9.21 -64.98 -52.21
CA TYR A 72 9.06 -66.31 -51.66
C TYR A 72 8.34 -67.24 -52.68
N ASP A 73 8.70 -68.53 -52.68
CA ASP A 73 7.99 -69.57 -53.44
C ASP A 73 6.71 -70.03 -52.71
N ALA A 74 5.99 -71.00 -53.31
CA ALA A 74 4.77 -71.55 -52.77
C ALA A 74 5.01 -72.33 -51.46
N ASP A 75 6.24 -72.72 -51.12
CA ASP A 75 6.65 -73.37 -49.86
C ASP A 75 7.21 -72.39 -48.82
N ASP A 76 6.97 -71.09 -49.06
CA ASP A 76 7.44 -69.95 -48.18
C ASP A 76 8.97 -69.90 -48.06
N ARG A 77 9.70 -70.31 -49.09
CA ARG A 77 11.17 -70.20 -49.10
C ARG A 77 11.57 -68.95 -49.93
N ILE A 78 12.59 -68.24 -49.42
CA ILE A 78 13.15 -67.12 -50.16
C ILE A 78 13.70 -67.58 -51.50
N VAL A 79 13.19 -66.99 -52.59
CA VAL A 79 13.69 -67.17 -53.94
C VAL A 79 14.73 -66.10 -54.26
N PHE A 80 14.42 -64.85 -53.90
CA PHE A 80 15.23 -63.69 -54.16
C PHE A 80 15.00 -62.64 -53.06
N CYS A 81 16.06 -61.89 -52.82
CA CYS A 81 16.00 -60.75 -51.94
C CYS A 81 17.02 -59.71 -52.44
N ASN A 82 16.57 -58.49 -52.73
CA ASN A 82 17.45 -57.45 -53.22
C ASN A 82 18.33 -56.83 -52.09
N ARG A 83 19.37 -56.09 -52.52
CA ARG A 83 20.32 -55.47 -51.60
C ARG A 83 19.61 -54.57 -50.59
N ARG A 84 18.68 -53.72 -51.05
CA ARG A 84 17.96 -52.78 -50.20
C ARG A 84 17.11 -53.45 -49.11
N PHE A 85 16.50 -54.60 -49.42
CA PHE A 85 15.78 -55.37 -48.38
C PHE A 85 16.74 -55.89 -47.29
N ARG A 86 17.93 -56.40 -47.70
CA ARG A 86 18.95 -56.90 -46.74
C ARG A 86 19.48 -55.75 -45.85
N GLU A 87 19.65 -54.55 -46.42
CA GLU A 87 20.03 -53.34 -45.64
C GLU A 87 18.96 -52.97 -44.62
N MET A 88 17.69 -52.89 -45.03
CA MET A 88 16.56 -52.57 -44.16
C MET A 88 16.37 -53.58 -43.01
N TYR A 89 16.69 -54.84 -43.27
CA TYR A 89 16.59 -55.91 -42.31
C TYR A 89 17.98 -56.42 -41.88
N ALA A 90 18.91 -55.55 -41.67
CA ALA A 90 20.29 -55.87 -41.35
C ALA A 90 20.45 -56.82 -40.15
N GLY A 91 19.56 -56.70 -39.16
CA GLY A 91 19.55 -57.56 -38.00
C GLY A 91 19.27 -59.05 -38.26
N VAL A 92 18.75 -59.41 -39.44
CA VAL A 92 18.52 -60.80 -39.92
C VAL A 92 19.09 -61.08 -41.33
N ALA A 93 19.96 -60.22 -41.81
CA ALA A 93 20.53 -60.29 -43.16
C ALA A 93 21.25 -61.64 -43.44
N ASP A 94 21.81 -62.25 -42.43
CA ASP A 94 22.45 -63.60 -42.46
C ASP A 94 21.50 -64.73 -42.81
N LEU A 95 20.20 -64.53 -42.63
CA LEU A 95 19.13 -65.47 -42.94
C LEU A 95 18.36 -65.15 -44.22
N LEU A 96 18.63 -64.03 -44.85
CA LEU A 96 17.99 -63.61 -46.10
C LEU A 96 18.67 -64.20 -47.32
N LEU A 97 18.79 -65.56 -47.32
CA LEU A 97 19.41 -66.34 -48.36
C LEU A 97 18.37 -67.18 -49.07
N PRO A 98 18.59 -67.47 -50.40
CA PRO A 98 17.70 -68.36 -51.12
C PRO A 98 17.51 -69.72 -50.42
N GLY A 99 16.28 -70.23 -50.39
CA GLY A 99 15.93 -71.49 -49.76
C GLY A 99 15.57 -71.42 -48.28
N VAL A 100 15.85 -70.30 -47.57
CA VAL A 100 15.48 -70.12 -46.17
C VAL A 100 13.94 -69.90 -46.05
N LYS A 101 13.30 -70.58 -45.08
CA LYS A 101 11.84 -70.43 -44.90
C LYS A 101 11.51 -69.10 -44.18
N TYR A 102 10.42 -68.48 -44.57
CA TYR A 102 9.88 -67.25 -43.95
C TYR A 102 9.80 -67.34 -42.42
N VAL A 103 9.27 -68.44 -41.89
CA VAL A 103 9.12 -68.68 -40.45
C VAL A 103 10.47 -68.62 -39.70
N THR A 104 11.57 -69.01 -40.33
CA THR A 104 12.92 -68.98 -39.76
C THR A 104 13.39 -67.53 -39.61
N VAL A 105 13.12 -66.73 -40.63
CA VAL A 105 13.46 -65.26 -40.59
C VAL A 105 12.63 -64.55 -39.53
N VAL A 106 11.33 -64.80 -39.47
CA VAL A 106 10.40 -64.22 -38.50
C VAL A 106 10.78 -64.60 -37.06
N ARG A 107 11.16 -65.84 -36.81
CA ARG A 107 11.59 -66.30 -35.49
C ARG A 107 12.87 -65.58 -35.05
N ALA A 108 13.86 -65.50 -35.94
CA ALA A 108 15.11 -64.80 -35.66
C ALA A 108 14.87 -63.30 -35.42
N PHE A 109 13.93 -62.69 -36.18
CA PHE A 109 13.52 -61.33 -36.02
C PHE A 109 12.96 -61.05 -34.59
N TYR A 110 12.11 -61.91 -34.10
CA TYR A 110 11.59 -61.84 -32.73
C TYR A 110 12.68 -62.07 -31.69
N GLN A 111 13.45 -63.15 -31.82
CA GLN A 111 14.50 -63.55 -30.86
C GLN A 111 15.62 -62.48 -30.74
N ARG A 112 15.91 -61.79 -31.85
CA ARG A 112 16.92 -60.72 -31.87
C ARG A 112 16.33 -59.34 -31.43
N GLY A 113 15.03 -59.28 -31.10
CA GLY A 113 14.40 -58.06 -30.56
C GLY A 113 14.32 -56.92 -31.56
N LEU A 114 14.17 -57.24 -32.87
CA LEU A 114 14.23 -56.25 -33.93
C LEU A 114 12.90 -55.53 -34.17
N GLU A 115 11.87 -55.77 -33.38
CA GLU A 115 10.60 -55.06 -33.41
C GLU A 115 10.36 -54.24 -32.14
N ARG A 116 9.98 -52.97 -32.28
CA ARG A 116 9.86 -52.03 -31.17
C ARG A 116 8.43 -51.79 -30.69
N ARG A 117 7.39 -52.23 -31.40
CA ARG A 117 5.98 -51.97 -31.02
C ARG A 117 5.66 -52.56 -29.63
N PRO A 118 5.13 -51.78 -28.65
CA PRO A 118 4.97 -52.22 -27.25
C PRO A 118 4.06 -53.42 -27.12
N HIS A 119 2.98 -53.50 -27.91
CA HIS A 119 2.01 -54.61 -27.85
C HIS A 119 2.62 -55.91 -28.40
N ILE A 120 3.60 -55.84 -29.29
CA ILE A 120 4.28 -57.03 -29.83
C ILE A 120 5.33 -57.56 -28.84
N ARG A 121 5.96 -56.71 -28.04
CA ARG A 121 6.88 -57.17 -26.99
C ARG A 121 6.21 -57.94 -25.87
N GLN A 122 4.89 -57.87 -25.76
CA GLN A 122 4.10 -58.64 -24.75
C GLN A 122 3.61 -59.97 -25.31
N MET A 123 3.75 -60.25 -26.65
CA MET A 123 3.39 -61.53 -27.25
C MET A 123 4.46 -62.57 -26.99
N ASP A 124 4.06 -63.83 -26.80
CA ASP A 124 5.01 -64.94 -26.85
C ASP A 124 5.50 -65.19 -28.29
N GLU A 125 6.60 -65.93 -28.42
CA GLU A 125 7.20 -66.23 -29.73
C GLU A 125 6.20 -66.96 -30.66
N ALA A 126 5.39 -67.88 -30.14
CA ALA A 126 4.47 -68.65 -30.94
C ALA A 126 3.30 -67.79 -31.46
N GLU A 127 2.82 -66.87 -30.63
CA GLU A 127 1.76 -65.92 -31.02
C GLU A 127 2.29 -64.88 -32.03
N TYR A 128 3.51 -64.39 -31.83
CA TYR A 128 4.18 -63.51 -32.78
C TYR A 128 4.33 -64.13 -34.17
N ILE A 129 4.88 -65.38 -34.20
CA ILE A 129 5.04 -66.11 -35.45
C ILE A 129 3.69 -66.36 -36.15
N ARG A 130 2.66 -66.78 -35.39
CA ARG A 130 1.31 -66.98 -35.96
C ARG A 130 0.77 -65.69 -36.57
N THR A 131 0.90 -64.60 -35.88
CA THR A 131 0.43 -63.31 -36.36
C THR A 131 1.14 -62.87 -37.62
N ARG A 132 2.45 -63.05 -37.72
CA ARG A 132 3.27 -62.69 -38.88
C ARG A 132 2.99 -63.64 -40.06
N LEU A 133 2.84 -64.94 -39.80
CA LEU A 133 2.46 -65.93 -40.81
C LEU A 133 1.08 -65.66 -41.39
N HIS A 134 0.10 -65.31 -40.57
CA HIS A 134 -1.24 -64.99 -41.03
C HIS A 134 -1.24 -63.80 -41.99
N LYS A 135 -0.51 -62.76 -41.66
CA LYS A 135 -0.33 -61.58 -42.54
C LYS A 135 0.42 -61.90 -43.84
N HIS A 136 1.36 -62.81 -43.80
CA HIS A 136 2.15 -63.22 -44.93
C HIS A 136 1.38 -64.13 -45.89
N LEU A 137 0.55 -65.07 -45.34
CA LEU A 137 -0.23 -66.03 -46.09
C LEU A 137 -1.53 -65.45 -46.68
N ASP A 138 -2.02 -64.34 -46.11
CA ASP A 138 -3.20 -63.58 -46.60
C ASP A 138 -2.81 -62.14 -46.95
N PRO A 139 -1.97 -61.95 -47.97
CA PRO A 139 -1.37 -60.67 -48.29
C PRO A 139 -2.30 -59.69 -49.05
N ASP A 140 -3.55 -60.07 -49.36
CA ASP A 140 -4.49 -59.18 -50.03
C ASP A 140 -5.18 -58.18 -49.11
N LYS A 141 -4.87 -58.22 -47.80
CA LYS A 141 -5.25 -57.20 -46.82
C LYS A 141 -4.24 -56.07 -46.86
N ALA A 142 -4.77 -54.86 -46.86
CA ALA A 142 -4.09 -53.55 -47.00
C ALA A 142 -2.64 -53.47 -46.51
N ASP A 143 -1.85 -52.67 -47.17
CA ASP A 143 -0.50 -52.27 -46.75
C ASP A 143 -0.51 -51.78 -45.30
N TYR A 144 0.55 -52.07 -44.58
CA TYR A 144 0.65 -51.65 -43.18
C TYR A 144 2.01 -51.01 -42.88
N GLU A 145 2.00 -50.06 -41.94
CA GLU A 145 3.21 -49.40 -41.44
C GLU A 145 3.86 -50.22 -40.32
N PHE A 146 5.16 -50.30 -40.40
CA PHE A 146 5.96 -51.11 -39.49
C PHE A 146 7.18 -50.32 -38.99
N LEU A 147 7.42 -50.32 -37.65
CA LEU A 147 8.54 -49.62 -37.02
C LEU A 147 9.61 -50.67 -36.63
N LEU A 148 10.81 -50.47 -37.12
CA LEU A 148 12.00 -51.22 -36.72
C LEU A 148 12.60 -50.67 -35.39
N ASN A 149 13.54 -51.44 -34.83
CA ASN A 149 14.21 -51.05 -33.58
C ASN A 149 15.20 -49.90 -33.71
N ASP A 150 15.60 -49.57 -34.94
CA ASP A 150 16.45 -48.41 -35.28
C ASP A 150 15.66 -47.10 -35.60
N ASP A 151 14.38 -47.09 -35.22
CA ASP A 151 13.44 -45.99 -35.49
C ASP A 151 13.10 -45.77 -37.01
N THR A 152 13.40 -46.76 -37.89
CA THR A 152 13.03 -46.70 -39.29
C THR A 152 11.58 -47.16 -39.49
N TRP A 153 10.76 -46.29 -40.08
CA TRP A 153 9.38 -46.61 -40.48
C TRP A 153 9.32 -47.23 -41.86
N LEU A 154 8.82 -48.43 -41.96
CA LEU A 154 8.62 -49.13 -43.22
C LEU A 154 7.13 -49.24 -43.56
N LEU A 155 6.79 -48.93 -44.81
CA LEU A 155 5.53 -49.33 -45.40
C LEU A 155 5.72 -50.75 -46.00
N VAL A 156 4.97 -51.70 -45.49
CA VAL A 156 5.03 -53.11 -45.84
C VAL A 156 3.86 -53.44 -46.78
N SER A 157 4.18 -53.95 -47.95
CA SER A 157 3.22 -54.37 -48.93
C SER A 157 3.60 -55.78 -49.44
N ASP A 158 2.81 -56.78 -49.12
CA ASP A 158 2.98 -58.14 -49.57
C ASP A 158 1.85 -58.48 -50.57
N ARG A 159 2.15 -59.27 -51.61
CA ARG A 159 1.19 -59.71 -52.68
C ARG A 159 1.45 -61.15 -53.06
N LYS A 160 0.41 -61.88 -53.36
CA LYS A 160 0.52 -63.24 -53.90
C LYS A 160 0.99 -63.23 -55.35
N THR A 161 1.86 -64.18 -55.70
CA THR A 161 2.25 -64.45 -57.06
C THR A 161 1.36 -65.55 -57.65
N ALA A 162 1.27 -65.63 -59.02
CA ALA A 162 0.38 -66.56 -59.65
C ALA A 162 0.75 -68.06 -59.46
N ASP A 163 1.99 -68.34 -59.14
CA ASP A 163 2.51 -69.68 -58.82
C ASP A 163 2.37 -70.03 -57.33
N GLY A 164 1.66 -69.17 -56.54
CA GLY A 164 1.35 -69.40 -55.12
C GLY A 164 2.35 -68.89 -54.12
N GLY A 165 3.42 -68.22 -54.58
CA GLY A 165 4.41 -67.56 -53.73
C GLY A 165 3.94 -66.19 -53.25
N VAL A 166 4.84 -65.44 -52.57
CA VAL A 166 4.59 -64.08 -52.07
C VAL A 166 5.73 -63.16 -52.49
N ILE A 167 5.39 -62.00 -53.07
CA ILE A 167 6.34 -60.90 -53.25
C ILE A 167 6.08 -59.84 -52.21
N GLY A 168 7.14 -59.37 -51.53
CA GLY A 168 7.07 -58.35 -50.50
C GLY A 168 7.87 -57.10 -50.89
N PHE A 169 7.26 -55.93 -50.66
CA PHE A 169 7.90 -54.62 -50.84
C PHE A 169 8.01 -53.88 -49.50
N ARG A 170 9.11 -53.17 -49.35
CA ARG A 170 9.40 -52.38 -48.15
C ARG A 170 9.87 -50.99 -48.60
N LEU A 171 9.10 -49.97 -48.24
CA LEU A 171 9.45 -48.57 -48.54
C LEU A 171 9.76 -47.87 -47.22
N ASP A 172 10.88 -47.14 -47.15
CA ASP A 172 11.22 -46.29 -46.03
C ASP A 172 10.37 -45.01 -46.08
N ILE A 173 9.55 -44.80 -45.07
CA ILE A 173 8.66 -43.66 -44.90
C ILE A 173 9.05 -42.80 -43.69
N THR A 174 10.26 -42.99 -43.16
CA THR A 174 10.73 -42.29 -41.93
C THR A 174 10.72 -40.78 -42.07
N ALA A 175 11.23 -40.24 -43.19
CA ALA A 175 11.25 -38.80 -43.46
C ALA A 175 9.83 -38.18 -43.46
N ARG A 176 8.85 -38.90 -44.09
CA ARG A 176 7.43 -38.46 -44.12
C ARG A 176 6.84 -38.44 -42.69
N LYS A 177 7.08 -39.47 -41.90
CA LYS A 177 6.58 -39.58 -40.53
C LYS A 177 7.17 -38.49 -39.63
N ASN A 178 8.47 -38.22 -39.74
CA ASN A 178 9.13 -37.19 -38.98
C ASN A 178 8.61 -35.80 -39.35
N ALA A 179 8.41 -35.50 -40.62
CA ALA A 179 7.84 -34.22 -41.09
C ALA A 179 6.41 -34.03 -40.57
N GLN A 180 5.57 -35.08 -40.63
CA GLN A 180 4.20 -35.04 -40.12
C GLN A 180 4.15 -34.84 -38.58
N GLN A 181 5.03 -35.53 -37.86
CA GLN A 181 5.13 -35.35 -36.40
C GLN A 181 5.66 -33.96 -36.02
N ALA A 182 6.64 -33.43 -36.76
CA ALA A 182 7.17 -32.10 -36.53
C ALA A 182 6.13 -31.01 -36.76
N LEU A 183 5.32 -31.14 -37.83
CA LEU A 183 4.20 -30.24 -38.11
C LEU A 183 3.16 -30.28 -36.99
N ALA A 184 2.70 -31.51 -36.61
CA ALA A 184 1.75 -31.68 -35.51
C ALA A 184 2.26 -31.13 -34.17
N ALA A 185 3.54 -31.35 -33.87
CA ALA A 185 4.18 -30.80 -32.68
C ALA A 185 4.30 -29.27 -32.71
N SER A 186 4.52 -28.68 -33.89
CA SER A 186 4.56 -27.23 -34.07
C SER A 186 3.18 -26.61 -33.91
N GLU A 187 2.13 -27.20 -34.53
CA GLU A 187 0.74 -26.77 -34.33
C GLU A 187 0.30 -26.86 -32.85
N GLN A 188 0.66 -27.97 -32.21
CA GLN A 188 0.33 -28.18 -30.79
C GLN A 188 1.04 -27.14 -29.91
N ARG A 189 2.32 -26.83 -30.17
CA ARG A 189 3.05 -25.77 -29.45
C ARG A 189 2.42 -24.41 -29.67
N PHE A 190 2.06 -24.07 -30.89
CA PHE A 190 1.39 -22.82 -31.22
C PHE A 190 0.05 -22.69 -30.48
N LYS A 191 -0.79 -23.75 -30.51
CA LYS A 191 -2.05 -23.79 -29.75
C LYS A 191 -1.84 -23.65 -28.25
N SER A 192 -0.81 -24.31 -27.70
CA SER A 192 -0.49 -24.23 -26.27
C SER A 192 0.00 -22.83 -25.88
N LEU A 193 0.84 -22.19 -26.68
CA LEU A 193 1.30 -20.81 -26.43
C LEU A 193 0.15 -19.81 -26.45
N LEU A 194 -0.78 -19.93 -27.40
CA LEU A 194 -1.99 -19.09 -27.44
C LEU A 194 -2.91 -19.36 -26.25
N ALA A 195 -3.00 -20.60 -25.76
CA ALA A 195 -3.81 -20.94 -24.60
C ALA A 195 -3.21 -20.48 -23.25
N MET A 196 -1.89 -20.36 -23.17
CA MET A 196 -1.17 -19.87 -21.98
C MET A 196 -1.12 -18.35 -21.90
N SER A 197 -1.22 -17.65 -23.02
CA SER A 197 -1.36 -16.19 -23.06
C SER A 197 -2.83 -15.81 -22.91
N SER A 198 -3.13 -14.71 -22.19
CA SER A 198 -4.48 -14.12 -22.15
C SER A 198 -4.90 -13.54 -23.50
N ASP A 199 -4.13 -13.79 -24.53
CA ASP A 199 -4.21 -13.17 -25.83
C ASP A 199 -5.09 -13.99 -26.77
N TRP A 200 -5.75 -13.31 -27.67
CA TRP A 200 -6.44 -13.94 -28.80
C TRP A 200 -5.73 -13.56 -30.10
N TYR A 201 -5.77 -14.47 -31.06
CA TYR A 201 -5.31 -14.26 -32.41
C TYR A 201 -6.46 -13.77 -33.28
N TRP A 202 -6.19 -12.88 -34.23
CA TRP A 202 -7.17 -12.37 -35.15
C TRP A 202 -6.59 -12.20 -36.55
N GLU A 203 -7.46 -12.35 -37.55
CA GLU A 203 -7.15 -12.09 -38.95
C GLU A 203 -8.22 -11.20 -39.58
N GLN A 204 -7.82 -10.42 -40.59
CA GLN A 204 -8.66 -9.58 -41.40
C GLN A 204 -8.34 -9.82 -42.88
N ASP A 205 -9.34 -9.68 -43.75
CA ASP A 205 -9.18 -9.74 -45.20
C ASP A 205 -8.56 -8.44 -45.78
N GLU A 206 -8.47 -8.41 -47.15
CA GLU A 206 -7.98 -7.26 -47.89
C GLU A 206 -8.83 -5.98 -47.67
N ASN A 207 -10.07 -6.10 -47.22
CA ASN A 207 -10.98 -5.02 -46.91
C ASN A 207 -10.97 -4.68 -45.41
N PHE A 208 -9.98 -5.18 -44.64
CA PHE A 208 -9.79 -4.98 -43.20
C PHE A 208 -10.93 -5.54 -42.33
N LYS A 209 -11.75 -6.46 -42.87
CA LYS A 209 -12.84 -7.10 -42.13
C LYS A 209 -12.36 -8.36 -41.46
N PHE A 210 -12.78 -8.57 -40.21
CA PHE A 210 -12.39 -9.74 -39.43
C PHE A 210 -12.90 -11.03 -40.09
N THR A 211 -11.97 -11.93 -40.39
CA THR A 211 -12.22 -13.28 -40.94
C THR A 211 -12.00 -14.38 -39.90
N LEU A 212 -11.11 -14.13 -38.91
CA LEU A 212 -10.84 -15.07 -37.85
C LEU A 212 -10.62 -14.29 -36.53
N ILE A 213 -11.21 -14.79 -35.44
CA ILE A 213 -10.88 -14.39 -34.09
C ILE A 213 -10.85 -15.65 -33.25
N SER A 214 -9.68 -16.02 -32.72
CA SER A 214 -9.54 -17.19 -31.85
C SER A 214 -10.23 -16.96 -30.51
N ARG A 215 -10.78 -18.01 -29.91
CA ARG A 215 -11.28 -17.93 -28.53
C ARG A 215 -10.12 -17.95 -27.55
N SER A 216 -10.02 -16.97 -26.67
CA SER A 216 -9.19 -17.10 -25.47
C SER A 216 -9.85 -18.10 -24.51
N ILE A 217 -9.12 -19.13 -24.12
CA ILE A 217 -9.63 -20.25 -23.29
C ILE A 217 -9.94 -19.78 -21.83
N ASN A 218 -9.35 -18.67 -21.39
CA ASN A 218 -9.42 -18.19 -20.00
C ASN A 218 -10.39 -17.03 -19.74
N SER A 219 -11.21 -16.61 -20.71
CA SER A 219 -12.15 -15.52 -20.47
C SER A 219 -13.56 -16.06 -20.18
N SER A 220 -13.98 -15.93 -18.95
CA SER A 220 -15.38 -16.12 -18.51
C SER A 220 -16.38 -15.13 -19.18
N ALA A 221 -15.88 -14.18 -19.95
CA ALA A 221 -16.64 -13.25 -20.78
C ALA A 221 -16.11 -13.32 -22.21
N SER A 222 -16.44 -14.38 -22.93
CA SER A 222 -16.10 -14.51 -24.32
C SER A 222 -16.78 -13.39 -25.12
N VAL A 223 -15.96 -12.54 -25.76
CA VAL A 223 -16.44 -11.82 -26.95
C VAL A 223 -17.02 -12.87 -27.86
N ASN A 224 -18.32 -12.82 -28.17
CA ASN A 224 -18.88 -13.69 -29.15
C ASN A 224 -18.22 -13.34 -30.49
N PRO A 225 -17.29 -14.17 -31.03
CA PRO A 225 -16.54 -13.81 -32.22
C PRO A 225 -17.47 -13.58 -33.43
N ILE A 226 -18.62 -14.23 -33.42
CA ILE A 226 -19.63 -14.19 -34.50
C ILE A 226 -20.16 -12.78 -34.71
N LEU A 227 -20.23 -11.93 -33.69
CA LEU A 227 -20.72 -10.56 -33.81
C LEU A 227 -19.70 -9.59 -34.46
N ARG A 228 -18.45 -10.01 -34.66
CA ARG A 228 -17.39 -9.15 -35.24
C ARG A 228 -16.89 -9.61 -36.61
N TYR A 229 -17.32 -10.77 -37.10
CA TYR A 229 -16.95 -11.22 -38.42
C TYR A 229 -17.58 -10.32 -39.50
N GLY A 230 -16.81 -10.01 -40.52
CA GLY A 230 -17.24 -9.21 -41.65
C GLY A 230 -17.33 -7.71 -41.43
N ILE A 231 -16.87 -7.21 -40.22
CA ILE A 231 -16.78 -5.77 -39.93
C ILE A 231 -15.33 -5.35 -39.72
N ALA A 232 -15.01 -4.09 -39.96
CA ALA A 232 -13.69 -3.54 -39.73
C ALA A 232 -13.57 -3.06 -38.26
N ARG A 233 -12.32 -2.92 -37.77
CA ARG A 233 -12.06 -2.51 -36.39
C ARG A 233 -12.70 -1.16 -36.01
N TRP A 234 -12.69 -0.20 -36.90
CA TRP A 234 -13.25 1.14 -36.72
C TRP A 234 -14.78 1.21 -36.83
N GLU A 235 -15.42 0.09 -37.22
CA GLU A 235 -16.87 -0.07 -37.21
C GLU A 235 -17.39 -0.67 -35.90
N ILE A 236 -16.49 -1.11 -35.03
CA ILE A 236 -16.85 -1.62 -33.72
C ILE A 236 -17.15 -0.42 -32.80
N ASP A 237 -18.16 -0.54 -31.95
CA ASP A 237 -18.41 0.43 -30.91
C ASP A 237 -17.24 0.46 -29.90
N TYR A 238 -16.52 1.59 -29.85
CA TYR A 238 -15.32 1.79 -29.03
C TYR A 238 -15.47 3.02 -28.13
N VAL A 239 -14.82 2.93 -26.96
CA VAL A 239 -14.75 3.99 -25.96
C VAL A 239 -13.33 4.15 -25.46
N GLY A 240 -13.07 5.25 -24.76
CA GLY A 240 -11.77 5.47 -24.11
C GLY A 240 -10.65 5.96 -25.02
N ILE A 241 -10.94 6.18 -26.31
CA ILE A 241 -10.06 6.87 -27.25
C ILE A 241 -10.87 7.89 -28.06
N SER A 242 -10.20 8.92 -28.57
CA SER A 242 -10.86 9.91 -29.41
C SER A 242 -11.08 9.39 -30.83
N LYS A 243 -12.00 10.03 -31.56
CA LYS A 243 -12.24 9.73 -32.96
C LYS A 243 -10.97 9.96 -33.78
N GLU A 244 -10.22 11.01 -33.48
CA GLU A 244 -8.95 11.34 -34.17
C GLU A 244 -7.91 10.23 -34.01
N GLN A 245 -7.84 9.60 -32.83
CA GLN A 245 -6.93 8.48 -32.55
C GLN A 245 -7.34 7.23 -33.35
N MET A 246 -8.65 6.94 -33.47
CA MET A 246 -9.13 5.83 -34.28
C MET A 246 -8.90 6.11 -35.79
N ASP A 247 -9.12 7.33 -36.25
CA ASP A 247 -8.89 7.73 -37.66
C ASP A 247 -7.38 7.68 -37.99
N GLU A 248 -6.49 7.99 -37.05
CA GLU A 248 -5.05 7.82 -37.23
C GLU A 248 -4.66 6.35 -37.33
N HIS A 249 -5.19 5.51 -36.45
CA HIS A 249 -5.00 4.06 -36.53
C HIS A 249 -5.51 3.49 -37.87
N ARG A 250 -6.68 3.95 -38.32
CA ARG A 250 -7.23 3.57 -39.62
C ARG A 250 -6.28 3.94 -40.78
N ARG A 251 -5.75 5.16 -40.79
CA ARG A 251 -4.77 5.60 -41.83
C ARG A 251 -3.51 4.74 -41.81
N GLN A 252 -3.01 4.37 -40.64
CA GLN A 252 -1.85 3.48 -40.50
C GLN A 252 -2.13 2.09 -41.07
N VAL A 253 -3.31 1.52 -40.81
CA VAL A 253 -3.73 0.21 -41.34
C VAL A 253 -3.97 0.27 -42.85
N GLU A 254 -4.65 1.30 -43.37
CA GLU A 254 -4.86 1.51 -44.80
C GLU A 254 -3.54 1.70 -45.57
N ALA A 255 -2.52 2.30 -44.92
CA ALA A 255 -1.16 2.40 -45.44
C ALA A 255 -0.36 1.07 -45.37
N ARG A 256 -0.99 -0.03 -44.96
CA ARG A 256 -0.38 -1.37 -44.83
C ARG A 256 0.86 -1.39 -43.91
N GLN A 257 0.85 -0.59 -42.83
CA GLN A 257 1.92 -0.53 -41.86
C GLN A 257 1.60 -1.41 -40.65
N ALA A 258 2.62 -2.07 -40.12
CA ALA A 258 2.47 -2.79 -38.84
C ALA A 258 2.18 -1.82 -37.71
N PHE A 259 1.35 -2.22 -36.76
CA PHE A 259 1.05 -1.46 -35.56
C PHE A 259 1.22 -2.32 -34.29
N ARG A 260 1.55 -1.68 -33.19
CA ARG A 260 1.73 -2.34 -31.89
C ARG A 260 0.99 -1.58 -30.82
N ASP A 261 0.49 -2.32 -29.83
CA ASP A 261 -0.09 -1.81 -28.59
C ASP A 261 -1.17 -0.73 -28.77
N PHE A 262 -1.95 -0.83 -29.86
CA PHE A 262 -3.10 0.04 -30.05
C PHE A 262 -4.19 -0.32 -29.03
N GLN A 263 -4.51 0.63 -28.14
CA GLN A 263 -5.39 0.40 -27.01
C GLN A 263 -6.72 1.13 -27.17
N TYR A 264 -7.80 0.43 -26.93
CA TYR A 264 -9.14 0.99 -26.87
C TYR A 264 -10.02 0.16 -25.92
N ALA A 265 -11.15 0.74 -25.48
CA ALA A 265 -12.16 0.00 -24.73
C ALA A 265 -13.37 -0.32 -25.62
N SER A 266 -14.05 -1.38 -25.31
CA SER A 266 -15.35 -1.73 -25.88
C SER A 266 -16.33 -2.06 -24.76
N THR A 267 -17.59 -1.65 -24.96
CA THR A 267 -18.68 -1.98 -24.04
C THR A 267 -19.13 -3.44 -24.28
N LEU A 268 -19.22 -4.20 -23.20
CA LEU A 268 -19.74 -5.56 -23.24
C LEU A 268 -21.29 -5.54 -23.15
N PRO A 269 -21.97 -6.66 -23.52
CA PRO A 269 -23.43 -6.76 -23.44
C PRO A 269 -24.02 -6.54 -22.04
N ASP A 270 -23.23 -6.76 -20.98
CA ASP A 270 -23.58 -6.51 -19.59
C ASP A 270 -23.39 -5.06 -19.15
N GLY A 271 -22.99 -4.15 -20.06
CA GLY A 271 -22.68 -2.76 -19.81
C GLY A 271 -21.29 -2.50 -19.23
N SER A 272 -20.51 -3.51 -18.92
CA SER A 272 -19.14 -3.34 -18.43
C SER A 272 -18.16 -2.96 -19.55
N MET A 273 -17.10 -2.22 -19.20
CA MET A 273 -16.05 -1.82 -20.15
C MET A 273 -14.88 -2.81 -20.10
N ARG A 274 -14.43 -3.20 -21.29
CA ARG A 274 -13.21 -3.99 -21.48
C ARG A 274 -12.17 -3.20 -22.26
N TRP A 275 -11.01 -3.01 -21.65
CA TRP A 275 -9.83 -2.47 -22.32
C TRP A 275 -9.05 -3.56 -23.04
N VAL A 276 -8.70 -3.30 -24.28
CA VAL A 276 -7.93 -4.22 -25.12
C VAL A 276 -6.71 -3.51 -25.70
N SER A 277 -5.61 -4.24 -25.80
CA SER A 277 -4.42 -3.86 -26.58
C SER A 277 -4.29 -4.80 -27.74
N VAL A 278 -4.11 -4.27 -28.95
CA VAL A 278 -4.00 -5.05 -30.17
C VAL A 278 -2.75 -4.67 -30.95
N SER A 279 -2.10 -5.68 -31.52
CA SER A 279 -0.95 -5.52 -32.41
C SER A 279 -1.22 -6.30 -33.69
N GLY A 280 -0.78 -5.78 -34.83
CA GLY A 280 -1.01 -6.43 -36.12
C GLY A 280 0.03 -6.09 -37.16
N GLU A 281 0.19 -7.01 -38.09
CA GLU A 281 1.08 -6.86 -39.26
C GLU A 281 0.33 -7.20 -40.54
N PRO A 282 0.65 -6.52 -41.66
CA PRO A 282 0.07 -6.84 -42.96
C PRO A 282 0.59 -8.19 -43.45
N VAL A 283 -0.28 -8.92 -44.14
CA VAL A 283 0.02 -10.21 -44.78
C VAL A 283 -0.03 -10.06 -46.30
N PHE A 284 0.98 -10.60 -46.96
CA PHE A 284 1.08 -10.61 -48.41
C PHE A 284 1.17 -12.06 -48.89
N ASP A 285 0.60 -12.36 -50.04
CA ASP A 285 0.73 -13.65 -50.69
C ASP A 285 2.13 -13.85 -51.34
N VAL A 286 2.35 -15.02 -51.98
CA VAL A 286 3.61 -15.34 -52.65
C VAL A 286 3.89 -14.46 -53.88
N ALA A 287 2.88 -13.76 -54.39
CA ALA A 287 2.99 -12.81 -55.49
C ALA A 287 3.20 -11.36 -55.02
N GLY A 288 3.24 -11.13 -53.68
CA GLY A 288 3.38 -9.81 -53.08
C GLY A 288 2.11 -8.98 -53.00
N LEU A 289 0.94 -9.59 -53.28
CA LEU A 289 -0.35 -8.92 -53.14
C LEU A 289 -0.81 -8.92 -51.67
N PHE A 290 -1.35 -7.80 -51.23
CA PHE A 290 -1.91 -7.67 -49.89
C PHE A 290 -3.17 -8.54 -49.77
N VAL A 291 -3.18 -9.43 -48.79
CA VAL A 291 -4.30 -10.33 -48.49
C VAL A 291 -5.01 -10.04 -47.19
N GLY A 292 -4.48 -9.13 -46.39
CA GLY A 292 -5.12 -8.74 -45.14
C GLY A 292 -4.14 -8.46 -43.99
N TYR A 293 -4.62 -8.55 -42.78
CA TYR A 293 -3.84 -8.39 -41.54
C TYR A 293 -3.97 -9.61 -40.66
N ARG A 294 -2.95 -9.87 -39.90
CA ARG A 294 -2.99 -10.81 -38.78
C ARG A 294 -2.39 -10.17 -37.51
N GLY A 295 -2.84 -10.61 -36.38
CA GLY A 295 -2.33 -10.05 -35.13
C GLY A 295 -2.82 -10.75 -33.90
N VAL A 296 -2.41 -10.18 -32.77
CA VAL A 296 -2.79 -10.62 -31.43
C VAL A 296 -3.47 -9.49 -30.68
N GLY A 297 -4.31 -9.87 -29.73
CA GLY A 297 -4.95 -8.92 -28.83
C GLY A 297 -4.96 -9.45 -27.41
N SER A 298 -4.78 -8.58 -26.44
CA SER A 298 -4.81 -8.90 -25.01
C SER A 298 -5.84 -8.06 -24.26
N ASN A 299 -6.42 -8.65 -23.23
CA ASN A 299 -7.29 -7.94 -22.31
C ASN A 299 -6.43 -7.25 -21.22
N ILE A 300 -6.40 -5.93 -21.26
CA ILE A 300 -5.60 -5.12 -20.33
C ILE A 300 -6.46 -4.44 -19.24
N THR A 301 -7.72 -4.88 -19.05
CA THR A 301 -8.65 -4.27 -18.10
C THR A 301 -8.12 -4.36 -16.66
N GLU A 302 -7.68 -5.55 -16.25
CA GLU A 302 -7.13 -5.75 -14.91
C GLU A 302 -5.82 -4.99 -14.70
N LYS A 303 -4.95 -4.99 -15.73
CA LYS A 303 -3.70 -4.23 -15.70
C LYS A 303 -3.98 -2.73 -15.49
N ARG A 304 -4.90 -2.14 -16.26
CA ARG A 304 -5.27 -0.73 -16.12
C ARG A 304 -5.94 -0.42 -14.78
N ARG A 305 -6.79 -1.33 -14.28
CA ARG A 305 -7.37 -1.18 -12.93
C ARG A 305 -6.30 -1.19 -11.86
N ALA A 306 -5.36 -2.13 -11.94
CA ALA A 306 -4.24 -2.20 -11.02
C ALA A 306 -3.34 -0.95 -11.09
N GLU A 307 -3.02 -0.47 -12.30
CA GLU A 307 -2.25 0.77 -12.49
C GLU A 307 -2.97 2.00 -11.91
N THR A 308 -4.29 2.10 -12.10
CA THR A 308 -5.11 3.17 -11.50
C THR A 308 -5.11 3.05 -9.98
N GLN A 309 -5.34 1.85 -9.46
CA GLN A 309 -5.35 1.59 -8.02
C GLN A 309 -3.97 1.85 -7.38
N ILE A 310 -2.88 1.45 -8.04
CA ILE A 310 -1.52 1.77 -7.60
C ILE A 310 -1.31 3.30 -7.56
N ARG A 311 -1.78 4.03 -8.56
CA ARG A 311 -1.71 5.49 -8.57
C ARG A 311 -2.52 6.11 -7.44
N GLU A 312 -3.76 5.65 -7.24
CA GLU A 312 -4.62 6.11 -6.14
C GLU A 312 -3.96 5.86 -4.78
N LEU A 313 -3.42 4.65 -4.55
CA LEU A 313 -2.68 4.32 -3.33
C LEU A 313 -1.39 5.13 -3.17
N ALA A 314 -0.73 5.49 -4.27
CA ALA A 314 0.49 6.27 -4.24
C ALA A 314 0.25 7.78 -4.02
N GLU A 315 -0.90 8.32 -4.42
CA GLU A 315 -1.18 9.75 -4.46
C GLU A 315 -2.22 10.19 -3.41
N TYR A 316 -3.07 9.27 -2.91
CA TYR A 316 -4.18 9.58 -2.00
C TYR A 316 -4.11 8.78 -0.70
N ASP A 317 -4.67 9.35 0.36
CA ASP A 317 -4.91 8.67 1.63
C ASP A 317 -6.15 7.78 1.52
N PHE A 318 -6.03 6.50 1.84
CA PHE A 318 -7.09 5.51 1.63
C PHE A 318 -8.32 5.71 2.53
N LEU A 319 -8.14 6.33 3.72
CA LEU A 319 -9.23 6.54 4.68
C LEU A 319 -10.08 7.76 4.31
N THR A 320 -9.42 8.85 3.96
CA THR A 320 -10.05 10.15 3.76
C THR A 320 -10.29 10.50 2.29
N GLY A 321 -9.62 9.81 1.35
CA GLY A 321 -9.63 10.13 -0.08
C GLY A 321 -8.92 11.43 -0.44
N LEU A 322 -8.27 12.08 0.52
CA LEU A 322 -7.49 13.30 0.29
C LEU A 322 -6.14 13.00 -0.35
N PRO A 323 -5.54 13.95 -1.07
CA PRO A 323 -4.14 13.94 -1.42
C PRO A 323 -3.25 13.55 -0.22
N ASN A 324 -2.31 12.63 -0.45
CA ASN A 324 -1.28 12.31 0.52
C ASN A 324 -0.09 13.27 0.40
N ARG A 325 0.95 13.07 1.22
CA ARG A 325 2.16 13.91 1.22
C ARG A 325 2.85 13.98 -0.15
N MET A 326 2.82 12.90 -0.94
CA MET A 326 3.47 12.86 -2.25
C MET A 326 2.73 13.75 -3.26
N LEU A 327 1.41 13.63 -3.33
CA LEU A 327 0.60 14.46 -4.23
C LEU A 327 0.59 15.94 -3.79
N LEU A 328 0.60 16.21 -2.48
CA LEU A 328 0.79 17.56 -1.94
C LEU A 328 2.10 18.18 -2.46
N GLY A 329 3.21 17.43 -2.42
CA GLY A 329 4.51 17.88 -2.94
C GLY A 329 4.45 18.25 -4.42
N ALA A 330 3.84 17.39 -5.23
CA ALA A 330 3.69 17.66 -6.67
C ALA A 330 2.84 18.91 -6.95
N ARG A 331 1.76 19.12 -6.18
CA ARG A 331 0.90 20.31 -6.28
C ARG A 331 1.60 21.58 -5.81
N PHE A 332 2.38 21.50 -4.74
CA PHE A 332 3.22 22.59 -4.27
C PHE A 332 4.24 23.00 -5.34
N ASP A 333 4.97 22.06 -5.92
CA ASP A 333 5.95 22.33 -6.97
C ASP A 333 5.31 22.96 -8.21
N PHE A 334 4.09 22.54 -8.53
CA PHE A 334 3.33 23.15 -9.61
C PHE A 334 2.95 24.62 -9.28
N ALA A 335 2.41 24.87 -8.08
CA ALA A 335 2.06 26.20 -7.61
C ALA A 335 3.31 27.13 -7.54
N LEU A 336 4.42 26.57 -7.06
CA LEU A 336 5.71 27.30 -6.99
C LEU A 336 6.21 27.73 -8.38
N ARG A 337 6.13 26.83 -9.37
CA ARG A 337 6.48 27.16 -10.76
C ARG A 337 5.58 28.26 -11.33
N GLN A 338 4.30 28.25 -11.01
CA GLN A 338 3.36 29.30 -11.44
C GLN A 338 3.67 30.65 -10.77
N ALA A 339 3.90 30.66 -9.45
CA ALA A 339 4.24 31.87 -8.70
C ALA A 339 5.54 32.51 -9.23
N LYS A 340 6.59 31.70 -9.47
CA LYS A 340 7.87 32.18 -10.05
C LYS A 340 7.71 32.74 -11.46
N ARG A 341 6.86 32.18 -12.33
CA ARG A 341 6.60 32.67 -13.69
C ARG A 341 5.87 34.00 -13.67
N ARG A 342 4.93 34.22 -12.77
CA ARG A 342 4.19 35.48 -12.63
C ARG A 342 5.09 36.59 -12.10
N GLY A 343 6.00 36.29 -11.16
CA GLY A 343 7.00 37.23 -10.66
C GLY A 343 8.04 37.66 -11.72
N GLY A 344 8.42 36.73 -12.62
CA GLY A 344 9.36 37.05 -13.71
C GLY A 344 8.82 37.97 -14.83
N ASN A 345 7.50 37.97 -15.04
CA ASN A 345 6.86 38.80 -16.08
C ASN A 345 6.61 40.27 -15.64
N SER A 346 6.72 40.57 -14.35
CA SER A 346 6.53 41.92 -13.84
C SER A 346 7.73 42.85 -14.11
N HIS A 347 8.88 42.31 -14.51
CA HIS A 347 10.10 43.08 -14.75
C HIS A 347 10.32 43.48 -16.21
N SER A 348 9.46 43.08 -17.14
CA SER A 348 9.66 43.33 -18.57
C SER A 348 8.78 44.41 -19.20
N ASN A 349 7.93 45.10 -18.43
CA ASN A 349 7.05 46.16 -18.97
C ASN A 349 7.15 47.48 -18.19
N THR A 350 8.36 48.04 -18.01
CA THR A 350 8.54 49.46 -17.72
C THR A 350 9.38 50.07 -18.81
N SER A 351 8.74 50.35 -19.97
CA SER A 351 9.20 51.39 -20.89
C SER A 351 8.58 52.71 -20.44
N HIS A 352 9.44 53.61 -20.05
CA HIS A 352 9.29 55.04 -20.02
C HIS A 352 7.94 55.63 -20.46
N ASP A 353 7.20 56.23 -19.52
CA ASP A 353 6.70 57.59 -19.70
C ASP A 353 6.47 58.23 -18.31
N GLY A 354 6.93 59.45 -18.18
CA GLY A 354 7.05 60.12 -16.91
C GLY A 354 5.77 60.76 -16.39
N ASN A 355 5.78 61.07 -15.11
CA ASN A 355 4.93 61.99 -14.36
C ASN A 355 3.60 61.48 -13.83
N SER A 356 3.63 60.92 -12.62
CA SER A 356 2.62 61.27 -11.60
C SER A 356 3.13 60.85 -10.22
N HIS A 357 3.32 61.82 -9.36
CA HIS A 357 3.44 61.66 -7.90
C HIS A 357 2.08 61.22 -7.36
N ASP A 358 1.95 59.98 -6.97
CA ASP A 358 1.02 59.59 -5.91
C ASP A 358 1.55 58.33 -5.20
N GLY A 359 1.58 58.42 -3.88
CA GLY A 359 2.25 57.45 -3.00
C GLY A 359 1.42 56.21 -2.76
N SER A 360 1.49 55.22 -3.66
CA SER A 360 0.94 53.89 -3.42
C SER A 360 1.83 52.80 -4.04
N HIS A 361 3.04 52.66 -3.51
CA HIS A 361 3.99 51.62 -3.92
C HIS A 361 3.93 50.35 -3.07
N HIS A 362 2.78 50.01 -2.46
CA HIS A 362 2.66 48.83 -1.60
C HIS A 362 1.88 47.64 -2.18
N ASP A 363 1.21 47.76 -3.32
CA ASP A 363 0.23 46.73 -3.75
C ASP A 363 0.68 45.72 -4.82
N ALA A 364 1.85 45.86 -5.43
CA ALA A 364 2.25 45.03 -6.57
C ALA A 364 2.85 43.66 -6.19
N ASN A 365 3.26 43.42 -4.93
CA ASN A 365 3.90 42.18 -4.49
C ASN A 365 2.94 41.15 -3.85
N TYR A 366 1.70 41.51 -3.62
CA TYR A 366 0.74 40.68 -2.88
C TYR A 366 0.07 39.54 -3.68
N HIS A 367 0.26 39.49 -5.00
CA HIS A 367 -0.43 38.49 -5.83
C HIS A 367 0.38 37.24 -6.21
N ASN A 368 1.63 37.13 -5.77
CA ASN A 368 2.53 36.03 -6.20
C ASN A 368 2.94 35.08 -5.10
N GLY A 369 2.37 35.15 -3.91
CA GLY A 369 2.67 34.27 -2.79
C GLY A 369 1.72 33.07 -2.71
N MET A 370 2.07 32.11 -1.86
CA MET A 370 1.21 31.00 -1.44
C MET A 370 1.36 30.79 0.05
N SER A 371 0.40 30.12 0.65
CA SER A 371 0.44 29.83 2.07
C SER A 371 0.10 28.38 2.37
N LEU A 372 0.54 27.91 3.51
CA LEU A 372 0.29 26.58 4.00
C LEU A 372 -0.28 26.65 5.42
N MET A 373 -1.34 25.91 5.68
CA MET A 373 -1.90 25.71 7.00
C MET A 373 -1.67 24.27 7.43
N PHE A 374 -1.06 24.07 8.58
CA PHE A 374 -0.92 22.78 9.24
C PHE A 374 -1.96 22.67 10.34
N ILE A 375 -2.77 21.63 10.31
CA ILE A 375 -3.96 21.46 11.15
C ILE A 375 -3.85 20.13 11.88
N ASP A 376 -4.06 20.15 13.19
CA ASP A 376 -4.08 18.97 14.05
C ASP A 376 -5.35 18.98 14.92
N LEU A 377 -5.93 17.80 15.14
CA LEU A 377 -7.15 17.64 15.93
C LEU A 377 -6.83 17.48 17.41
N ASP A 378 -7.29 18.44 18.20
CA ASP A 378 -7.01 18.49 19.64
C ASP A 378 -7.53 17.24 20.36
N ARG A 379 -6.65 16.60 21.16
CA ARG A 379 -6.96 15.43 21.97
C ARG A 379 -7.51 14.21 21.21
N PHE A 380 -7.28 14.14 19.89
CA PHE A 380 -7.77 13.03 19.06
C PHE A 380 -7.32 11.65 19.58
N LYS A 381 -6.11 11.54 20.10
CA LYS A 381 -5.63 10.32 20.74
C LYS A 381 -6.52 9.85 21.88
N ASN A 382 -7.02 10.77 22.73
CA ASN A 382 -7.90 10.43 23.84
C ASN A 382 -9.24 9.81 23.35
N ILE A 383 -9.71 10.26 22.19
CA ILE A 383 -10.92 9.72 21.57
C ILE A 383 -10.66 8.29 21.11
N ASN A 384 -9.53 8.06 20.42
CA ASN A 384 -9.14 6.71 20.01
C ASN A 384 -8.98 5.75 21.18
N ASP A 385 -8.32 6.21 22.24
CA ASP A 385 -8.07 5.41 23.44
C ASP A 385 -9.36 5.09 24.22
N SER A 386 -10.36 6.00 24.18
CA SER A 386 -11.62 5.85 24.93
C SER A 386 -12.73 5.16 24.12
N LEU A 387 -12.87 5.47 22.81
CA LEU A 387 -14.00 5.06 21.98
C LEU A 387 -13.58 4.12 20.82
N GLY A 388 -12.28 3.87 20.68
CA GLY A 388 -11.71 2.98 19.66
C GLY A 388 -11.44 3.66 18.32
N HIS A 389 -10.51 3.07 17.55
CA HIS A 389 -10.05 3.60 16.26
C HIS A 389 -11.15 3.77 15.21
N HIS A 390 -12.21 2.95 15.26
CA HIS A 390 -13.32 3.07 14.30
C HIS A 390 -14.07 4.41 14.42
N VAL A 391 -14.23 4.92 15.64
CA VAL A 391 -14.82 6.26 15.89
C VAL A 391 -13.85 7.34 15.39
N GLY A 392 -12.56 7.19 15.66
CA GLY A 392 -11.53 8.10 15.16
C GLY A 392 -11.50 8.16 13.63
N ASP A 393 -11.61 7.03 12.95
CA ASP A 393 -11.64 6.97 11.48
C ASP A 393 -12.85 7.74 10.90
N GLN A 394 -14.00 7.66 11.54
CA GLN A 394 -15.19 8.43 11.12
C GLN A 394 -15.00 9.94 11.32
N ILE A 395 -14.36 10.35 12.43
CA ILE A 395 -14.01 11.75 12.69
C ILE A 395 -13.05 12.26 11.62
N LEU A 396 -12.00 11.48 11.28
CA LEU A 396 -11.04 11.85 10.25
C LEU A 396 -11.68 12.01 8.87
N ALA A 397 -12.56 11.09 8.48
CA ALA A 397 -13.28 11.16 7.21
C ALA A 397 -14.22 12.38 7.15
N GLU A 398 -14.93 12.68 8.23
CA GLU A 398 -15.80 13.86 8.32
C GLU A 398 -15.00 15.16 8.34
N THR A 399 -13.85 15.20 9.06
CA THR A 399 -12.92 16.32 9.06
C THR A 399 -12.40 16.61 7.64
N ALA A 400 -11.99 15.57 6.90
CA ALA A 400 -11.56 15.69 5.51
C ALA A 400 -12.66 16.30 4.62
N ARG A 401 -13.91 15.85 4.79
CA ARG A 401 -15.06 16.38 4.09
C ARG A 401 -15.32 17.86 4.43
N ARG A 402 -15.24 18.23 5.71
CA ARG A 402 -15.42 19.62 6.16
C ARG A 402 -14.32 20.54 5.61
N LEU A 403 -13.08 20.10 5.65
CA LEU A 403 -11.95 20.84 5.08
C LEU A 403 -12.15 21.08 3.58
N THR A 404 -12.50 20.03 2.83
CA THR A 404 -12.74 20.14 1.37
C THR A 404 -13.89 21.08 1.05
N ASN A 405 -14.97 21.07 1.86
CA ASN A 405 -16.12 21.96 1.66
C ASN A 405 -15.83 23.42 2.04
N ALA A 406 -14.89 23.65 2.95
CA ALA A 406 -14.53 24.99 3.42
C ALA A 406 -13.43 25.66 2.56
N THR A 407 -12.82 24.92 1.63
CA THR A 407 -11.75 25.38 0.75
C THR A 407 -12.21 25.47 -0.71
N ARG A 408 -11.48 26.20 -1.55
CA ARG A 408 -11.78 26.38 -2.96
C ARG A 408 -11.24 25.20 -3.77
N THR A 409 -11.75 25.00 -4.99
CA THR A 409 -11.27 23.97 -5.92
C THR A 409 -9.80 24.15 -6.34
N THR A 410 -9.27 25.37 -6.22
CA THR A 410 -7.86 25.71 -6.47
C THR A 410 -6.94 25.31 -5.32
N ASP A 411 -7.50 25.17 -4.13
CA ASP A 411 -6.75 24.87 -2.92
C ASP A 411 -6.50 23.36 -2.83
N THR A 412 -5.49 22.96 -2.10
CA THR A 412 -5.20 21.55 -1.89
C THR A 412 -5.32 21.22 -0.42
N VAL A 413 -6.28 20.36 -0.09
CA VAL A 413 -6.36 19.71 1.21
C VAL A 413 -5.67 18.36 1.11
N ALA A 414 -4.76 18.08 2.04
CA ALA A 414 -4.02 16.82 2.10
C ALA A 414 -4.02 16.27 3.53
N ARG A 415 -3.95 14.95 3.67
CA ARG A 415 -3.67 14.33 4.97
C ARG A 415 -2.20 14.01 5.08
N HIS A 416 -1.55 14.53 6.13
CA HIS A 416 -0.12 14.34 6.36
C HIS A 416 0.17 13.00 7.06
N GLY A 417 -0.67 12.62 8.02
CA GLY A 417 -0.62 11.36 8.76
C GLY A 417 -1.42 11.48 10.05
N GLY A 418 -1.85 10.37 10.66
CA GLY A 418 -2.61 10.41 11.91
C GLY A 418 -3.81 11.35 11.86
N ASP A 419 -3.82 12.37 12.73
CA ASP A 419 -4.80 13.44 12.86
C ASP A 419 -4.35 14.78 12.25
N GLU A 420 -3.28 14.75 11.44
CA GLU A 420 -2.66 15.94 10.83
C GLU A 420 -3.14 16.15 9.38
N PHE A 421 -3.59 17.36 9.08
CA PHE A 421 -4.01 17.79 7.77
C PHE A 421 -3.21 19.03 7.32
N ILE A 422 -3.05 19.18 6.01
CA ILE A 422 -2.39 20.34 5.41
C ILE A 422 -3.32 20.94 4.37
N VAL A 423 -3.47 22.28 4.42
CA VAL A 423 -4.15 23.06 3.39
C VAL A 423 -3.13 23.96 2.71
N LEU A 424 -2.94 23.74 1.41
CA LEU A 424 -2.11 24.60 0.56
C LEU A 424 -3.02 25.57 -0.18
N LEU A 425 -2.73 26.86 -0.05
CA LEU A 425 -3.50 28.00 -0.58
C LEU A 425 -2.67 28.74 -1.63
N PRO A 426 -2.77 28.38 -2.92
CA PRO A 426 -2.10 29.10 -3.99
C PRO A 426 -2.67 30.52 -4.14
N ASN A 427 -1.80 31.50 -4.36
CA ASN A 427 -2.15 32.91 -4.55
C ASN A 427 -2.84 33.60 -3.36
N VAL A 428 -2.66 33.10 -2.15
CA VAL A 428 -3.11 33.73 -0.90
C VAL A 428 -1.89 33.91 -0.01
N CYS A 429 -1.53 35.14 0.31
CA CYS A 429 -0.40 35.49 1.17
C CYS A 429 -0.66 36.70 2.08
N ASN A 430 -1.86 37.26 2.02
CA ASN A 430 -2.27 38.34 2.91
C ASN A 430 -2.71 37.79 4.27
N ALA A 431 -2.14 38.30 5.34
CA ALA A 431 -2.43 37.86 6.70
C ALA A 431 -3.92 37.99 7.08
N THR A 432 -4.62 39.01 6.58
CA THR A 432 -6.05 39.21 6.87
C THR A 432 -6.90 38.15 6.21
N ASP A 433 -6.60 37.81 4.93
CA ASP A 433 -7.33 36.77 4.21
C ASP A 433 -7.08 35.40 4.82
N LEU A 434 -5.82 35.13 5.22
CA LEU A 434 -5.40 33.91 5.89
C LEU A 434 -6.07 33.73 7.27
N ALA A 435 -6.15 34.82 8.04
CA ALA A 435 -6.86 34.85 9.32
C ALA A 435 -8.34 34.47 9.12
N HIS A 436 -9.02 35.08 8.14
CA HIS A 436 -10.42 34.76 7.83
C HIS A 436 -10.62 33.30 7.39
N ILE A 437 -9.69 32.77 6.57
CA ILE A 437 -9.74 31.36 6.17
C ILE A 437 -9.54 30.46 7.40
N ALA A 438 -8.56 30.75 8.25
CA ALA A 438 -8.29 29.99 9.46
C ALA A 438 -9.49 29.99 10.42
N GLU A 439 -10.15 31.13 10.64
CA GLU A 439 -11.36 31.26 11.45
C GLU A 439 -12.54 30.45 10.87
N THR A 440 -12.67 30.46 9.54
CA THR A 440 -13.67 29.66 8.84
C THR A 440 -13.44 28.17 9.07
N LEU A 441 -12.17 27.73 8.98
CA LEU A 441 -11.77 26.35 9.23
C LEU A 441 -12.01 25.97 10.70
N LEU A 442 -11.59 26.80 11.66
CA LEU A 442 -11.85 26.58 13.10
C LEU A 442 -13.35 26.39 13.37
N THR A 443 -14.18 27.30 12.84
CA THR A 443 -15.63 27.24 13.00
C THR A 443 -16.25 25.99 12.35
N SER A 444 -15.77 25.62 11.15
CA SER A 444 -16.29 24.47 10.43
C SER A 444 -15.93 23.15 11.09
N LEU A 445 -14.68 23.02 11.54
CA LEU A 445 -14.14 21.80 12.16
C LEU A 445 -14.64 21.62 13.59
N GLY A 446 -14.79 22.71 14.34
CA GLY A 446 -15.28 22.69 15.72
C GLY A 446 -16.77 22.34 15.88
N LYS A 447 -17.53 22.17 14.78
CA LYS A 447 -18.91 21.71 14.85
C LYS A 447 -18.96 20.26 15.35
N PRO A 448 -20.00 19.88 16.13
CA PRO A 448 -20.15 18.51 16.61
C PRO A 448 -20.13 17.48 15.47
N HIS A 449 -19.51 16.34 15.73
CA HIS A 449 -19.50 15.16 14.89
C HIS A 449 -20.59 14.21 15.39
N THR A 450 -21.56 13.86 14.53
CA THR A 450 -22.61 12.88 14.86
C THR A 450 -22.13 11.50 14.42
N ILE A 451 -21.90 10.61 15.38
CA ILE A 451 -21.45 9.24 15.14
C ILE A 451 -22.42 8.29 15.84
N GLY A 452 -23.33 7.68 15.06
CA GLY A 452 -24.48 6.96 15.62
C GLY A 452 -25.34 7.89 16.45
N ASP A 453 -25.56 7.57 17.72
CA ASP A 453 -26.35 8.38 18.68
C ASP A 453 -25.49 9.35 19.50
N MET A 454 -24.18 9.43 19.24
CA MET A 454 -23.25 10.28 19.99
C MET A 454 -22.93 11.57 19.23
N GLU A 455 -22.86 12.68 19.95
CA GLU A 455 -22.30 13.94 19.48
C GLU A 455 -20.94 14.17 20.15
N LEU A 456 -19.90 14.29 19.33
CA LEU A 456 -18.51 14.51 19.78
C LEU A 456 -18.00 15.82 19.19
N THR A 457 -17.45 16.68 20.05
CA THR A 457 -16.81 17.91 19.59
C THR A 457 -15.29 17.72 19.62
N VAL A 458 -14.66 17.94 18.46
CA VAL A 458 -13.21 17.92 18.28
C VAL A 458 -12.79 19.24 17.70
N THR A 459 -11.92 19.95 18.42
CA THR A 459 -11.42 21.26 17.95
C THR A 459 -10.09 21.07 17.22
N PRO A 460 -9.76 21.94 16.24
CA PRO A 460 -8.45 21.93 15.60
C PRO A 460 -7.54 23.00 16.18
N SER A 461 -6.21 22.74 16.13
CA SER A 461 -5.17 23.76 16.28
C SER A 461 -4.49 23.95 14.93
N ILE A 462 -4.29 25.21 14.50
CA ILE A 462 -3.83 25.55 13.17
C ILE A 462 -2.54 26.38 13.24
N GLY A 463 -1.53 26.00 12.46
CA GLY A 463 -0.34 26.81 12.20
C GLY A 463 -0.29 27.28 10.77
N VAL A 464 0.07 28.55 10.55
CA VAL A 464 0.03 29.21 9.24
C VAL A 464 1.43 29.68 8.85
N THR A 465 1.85 29.37 7.61
CA THR A 465 3.08 29.87 7.00
C THR A 465 2.84 30.47 5.63
N ILE A 466 3.71 31.42 5.23
CA ILE A 466 3.61 32.17 3.99
C ILE A 466 4.92 32.00 3.20
N TRP A 467 4.81 31.52 1.96
CA TRP A 467 5.92 31.49 1.03
C TRP A 467 6.06 32.85 0.31
N PRO A 468 7.25 33.39 0.14
CA PRO A 468 8.56 32.85 0.53
C PRO A 468 9.05 33.29 1.91
N THR A 469 8.28 34.05 2.68
CA THR A 469 8.68 34.69 3.93
C THR A 469 9.11 33.69 5.00
N ASP A 470 8.36 32.60 5.12
CA ASP A 470 8.53 31.62 6.19
C ASP A 470 9.27 30.34 5.72
N GLY A 471 9.72 30.30 4.47
CA GLY A 471 10.50 29.18 3.92
C GLY A 471 10.49 29.16 2.39
N ASP A 472 11.55 28.58 1.81
CA ASP A 472 11.74 28.50 0.36
C ASP A 472 11.22 27.20 -0.26
N ASP A 473 11.01 26.17 0.55
CA ASP A 473 10.58 24.84 0.15
C ASP A 473 9.46 24.28 1.03
N LEU A 474 8.77 23.25 0.53
CA LEU A 474 7.63 22.64 1.21
C LEU A 474 7.97 22.11 2.61
N ASN A 475 9.13 21.46 2.78
CA ASN A 475 9.48 20.85 4.07
C ASN A 475 9.74 21.92 5.12
N THR A 476 10.39 23.02 4.74
CA THR A 476 10.61 24.17 5.62
C THR A 476 9.29 24.84 6.02
N LEU A 477 8.37 25.04 5.07
CA LEU A 477 7.05 25.59 5.37
C LEU A 477 6.22 24.65 6.27
N ILE A 478 6.23 23.35 6.02
CA ILE A 478 5.55 22.37 6.88
C ILE A 478 6.12 22.41 8.29
N LYS A 479 7.45 22.36 8.44
CA LYS A 479 8.12 22.44 9.74
C LYS A 479 7.74 23.71 10.51
N ASN A 480 7.74 24.84 9.84
CA ASN A 480 7.44 26.13 10.46
C ASN A 480 5.93 26.27 10.78
N ALA A 481 5.05 25.71 9.94
CA ALA A 481 3.61 25.65 10.24
C ALA A 481 3.31 24.72 11.42
N ASP A 482 3.99 23.58 11.54
CA ASP A 482 3.89 22.68 12.69
C ASP A 482 4.29 23.39 14.00
N LEU A 483 5.38 24.17 13.98
CA LEU A 483 5.78 25.00 15.13
C LEU A 483 4.72 26.01 15.52
N ALA A 484 4.09 26.66 14.53
CA ALA A 484 3.01 27.63 14.78
C ALA A 484 1.75 26.92 15.31
N MET A 485 1.41 25.74 14.80
CA MET A 485 0.31 24.93 15.28
C MET A 485 0.55 24.45 16.73
N TYR A 486 1.79 24.04 17.04
CA TYR A 486 2.16 23.69 18.41
C TYR A 486 2.02 24.89 19.37
N HIS A 487 2.35 26.11 18.92
CA HIS A 487 2.10 27.33 19.70
C HIS A 487 0.61 27.52 19.95
N SER A 488 -0.25 27.31 18.94
CA SER A 488 -1.72 27.33 19.11
C SER A 488 -2.20 26.35 20.17
N LYS A 489 -1.61 25.13 20.22
CA LYS A 489 -1.93 24.14 21.25
C LYS A 489 -1.52 24.60 22.65
N ALA A 490 -0.35 25.24 22.79
CA ALA A 490 0.16 25.74 24.07
C ALA A 490 -0.64 26.93 24.62
N GLU A 491 -1.15 27.80 23.76
CA GLU A 491 -1.92 29.00 24.09
C GLU A 491 -3.41 28.73 24.36
N GLY A 492 -3.84 27.45 24.45
CA GLY A 492 -5.23 27.11 24.85
C GLY A 492 -5.98 26.26 23.84
N ARG A 493 -5.39 25.84 22.72
CA ARG A 493 -6.02 25.06 21.63
C ARG A 493 -7.15 25.80 20.92
N ASN A 494 -7.82 25.15 19.96
CA ASN A 494 -8.96 25.68 19.19
C ASN A 494 -8.70 27.10 18.63
N GLN A 495 -7.52 27.32 18.10
CA GLN A 495 -7.07 28.61 17.57
C GLN A 495 -6.03 28.44 16.47
N TYR A 496 -5.66 29.52 15.83
CA TYR A 496 -4.58 29.53 14.82
C TYR A 496 -3.45 30.48 15.27
N SER A 497 -2.23 30.18 14.77
CA SER A 497 -1.07 31.04 14.93
C SER A 497 -0.32 31.15 13.61
N PHE A 498 0.15 32.37 13.30
CA PHE A 498 1.14 32.56 12.25
C PHE A 498 2.53 32.21 12.76
N PHE A 499 3.33 31.59 11.94
CA PHE A 499 4.72 31.34 12.25
C PHE A 499 5.48 32.65 12.54
N ARG A 500 6.32 32.60 13.55
CA ARG A 500 7.28 33.63 13.90
C ARG A 500 8.62 32.98 14.23
N PRO A 501 9.76 33.55 13.78
CA PRO A 501 11.08 32.94 14.03
C PRO A 501 11.36 32.63 15.51
N GLU A 502 10.82 33.47 16.45
CA GLU A 502 10.96 33.28 17.89
C GLU A 502 10.33 32.01 18.43
N MET A 503 9.39 31.41 17.67
CA MET A 503 8.77 30.10 18.00
C MET A 503 9.78 28.95 17.95
N ASN A 504 10.75 29.03 17.06
CA ASN A 504 11.86 28.06 17.00
C ASN A 504 12.70 28.11 18.30
N GLU A 505 12.95 29.31 18.80
CA GLU A 505 13.71 29.50 20.04
C GLU A 505 12.96 28.90 21.23
N ARG A 506 11.66 29.12 21.33
CA ARG A 506 10.81 28.58 22.42
C ARG A 506 10.76 27.04 22.41
N VAL A 507 10.68 26.40 21.24
CA VAL A 507 10.68 24.94 21.16
C VAL A 507 12.04 24.36 21.55
N ASN A 508 13.14 24.97 21.09
CA ASN A 508 14.49 24.57 21.47
C ASN A 508 14.73 24.78 22.98
N GLU A 509 14.25 25.90 23.51
CA GLU A 509 14.28 26.18 24.95
C GLU A 509 13.52 25.14 25.75
N ARG A 510 12.29 24.76 25.31
CA ARG A 510 11.48 23.73 25.96
C ARG A 510 12.18 22.37 25.99
N LEU A 511 12.76 21.95 24.85
CA LEU A 511 13.51 20.69 24.76
C LEU A 511 14.74 20.70 25.70
N THR A 512 15.42 21.85 25.78
CA THR A 512 16.57 22.05 26.66
C THR A 512 16.14 21.94 28.13
N LEU A 513 15.04 22.62 28.50
CA LEU A 513 14.46 22.55 29.84
C LEU A 513 14.01 21.13 30.19
N GLU A 514 13.30 20.43 29.32
CA GLU A 514 12.83 19.04 29.54
C GLU A 514 14.01 18.08 29.78
N ASN A 515 15.05 18.17 28.92
CA ASN A 515 16.24 17.34 29.07
C ASN A 515 17.02 17.61 30.36
N ALA A 516 17.10 18.88 30.78
CA ALA A 516 17.72 19.23 32.04
C ALA A 516 16.86 18.75 33.23
N LEU A 517 15.54 18.90 33.14
CA LEU A 517 14.58 18.51 34.17
C LEU A 517 14.60 17.00 34.47
N ARG A 518 14.76 16.14 33.44
CA ARG A 518 14.93 14.69 33.62
C ARG A 518 16.12 14.32 34.53
N ARG A 519 17.15 15.16 34.57
CA ARG A 519 18.37 14.94 35.36
C ARG A 519 18.35 15.65 36.71
N ALA A 520 17.44 16.61 36.88
CA ALA A 520 17.41 17.51 38.05
C ALA A 520 17.26 16.76 39.38
N LEU A 521 16.39 15.72 39.44
CA LEU A 521 16.23 14.90 40.65
C LEU A 521 17.52 14.17 41.06
N THR A 522 18.19 13.55 40.07
CA THR A 522 19.42 12.78 40.34
C THR A 522 20.62 13.67 40.67
N ARG A 523 20.55 14.95 40.28
CA ARG A 523 21.61 15.94 40.54
C ARG A 523 21.34 16.81 41.79
N ASN A 524 20.23 16.56 42.50
CA ASN A 524 19.80 17.35 43.64
C ASN A 524 19.69 18.85 43.33
N GLU A 525 19.12 19.19 42.17
CA GLU A 525 18.97 20.57 41.71
C GLU A 525 17.70 21.24 42.24
N PHE A 526 16.81 20.51 42.93
CA PHE A 526 15.61 21.04 43.56
C PHE A 526 15.83 21.45 44.99
N SER A 527 15.11 22.50 45.41
CA SER A 527 15.02 22.96 46.78
C SER A 527 13.62 23.48 47.09
N LEU A 528 13.25 23.51 48.36
CA LEU A 528 11.99 24.11 48.83
C LEU A 528 12.29 25.44 49.49
N VAL A 529 11.44 26.43 49.23
CA VAL A 529 11.29 27.66 50.02
C VAL A 529 9.86 27.69 50.56
N TYR A 530 9.68 28.42 51.63
CA TYR A 530 8.41 28.40 52.35
C TYR A 530 7.88 29.81 52.46
N GLN A 531 6.62 30.03 52.09
CA GLN A 531 5.95 31.30 52.21
C GLN A 531 4.99 31.25 53.41
N PRO A 532 5.14 32.18 54.35
CA PRO A 532 4.25 32.23 55.50
C PRO A 532 2.83 32.62 55.09
N ILE A 533 1.84 31.95 55.73
CA ILE A 533 0.42 32.28 55.68
C ILE A 533 0.09 32.96 57.02
N PHE A 534 -0.53 34.13 56.97
CA PHE A 534 -0.81 34.94 58.15
C PHE A 534 -2.30 34.93 58.49
N SER A 535 -2.63 34.86 59.77
CA SER A 535 -3.93 35.27 60.27
C SER A 535 -4.05 36.80 60.14
N LEU A 536 -5.08 37.28 59.47
CA LEU A 536 -5.23 38.72 59.26
C LEU A 536 -5.61 39.49 60.50
N PRO A 537 -6.46 38.98 61.47
CA PRO A 537 -6.77 39.66 62.69
C PRO A 537 -5.55 39.86 63.64
N ASP A 538 -4.72 38.83 63.74
CA ASP A 538 -3.65 38.79 64.74
C ASP A 538 -2.25 38.97 64.14
N ARG A 539 -2.13 38.95 62.85
CA ARG A 539 -0.86 38.98 62.09
C ARG A 539 0.14 37.89 62.50
N ARG A 540 -0.36 36.76 63.01
CA ARG A 540 0.49 35.61 63.38
C ARG A 540 0.65 34.71 62.17
N ILE A 541 1.78 34.02 62.05
CA ILE A 541 2.00 32.95 61.11
C ILE A 541 1.15 31.75 61.55
N ILE A 542 0.32 31.25 60.69
CA ILE A 542 -0.62 30.14 60.94
C ILE A 542 -0.45 28.99 59.95
N GLY A 543 0.46 29.11 58.97
CA GLY A 543 0.75 28.10 57.97
C GLY A 543 2.00 28.43 57.16
N ALA A 544 2.47 27.48 56.42
CA ALA A 544 3.58 27.65 55.50
C ALA A 544 3.29 26.93 54.18
N GLU A 545 3.33 27.62 53.08
CA GLU A 545 3.23 27.00 51.75
C GLU A 545 4.62 26.59 51.23
N ALA A 546 4.79 25.31 50.87
CA ALA A 546 6.02 24.78 50.33
C ALA A 546 6.09 25.04 48.82
N LEU A 547 7.04 25.84 48.39
CA LEU A 547 7.20 26.29 47.02
C LEU A 547 8.48 25.71 46.42
N LEU A 548 8.34 24.97 45.34
CA LEU A 548 9.45 24.32 44.62
C LEU A 548 10.33 25.35 43.91
N ARG A 549 11.65 25.18 44.00
CA ARG A 549 12.66 25.96 43.28
C ARG A 549 13.61 25.04 42.56
N TRP A 550 13.97 25.38 41.34
CA TRP A 550 14.93 24.62 40.56
C TRP A 550 16.16 25.48 40.24
N HIS A 551 17.31 24.98 40.67
CA HIS A 551 18.62 25.59 40.42
C HIS A 551 19.43 24.63 39.53
N SER A 552 19.26 24.74 38.22
CA SER A 552 19.96 23.92 37.30
C SER A 552 21.43 24.29 37.16
N VAL A 553 22.33 23.32 37.18
CA VAL A 553 23.77 23.53 36.94
C VAL A 553 24.02 24.12 35.54
N GLU A 554 23.17 23.78 34.57
CA GLU A 554 23.32 24.18 33.17
C GLU A 554 22.60 25.50 32.87
N LEU A 555 21.43 25.73 33.48
CA LEU A 555 20.51 26.81 33.11
C LEU A 555 20.39 27.91 34.20
N GLY A 556 21.04 27.72 35.32
CA GLY A 556 20.88 28.61 36.48
C GLY A 556 19.52 28.43 37.19
N THR A 557 19.00 29.49 37.79
CA THR A 557 17.70 29.48 38.42
C THR A 557 16.60 29.52 37.40
N VAL A 558 15.73 28.48 37.40
CA VAL A 558 14.57 28.36 36.49
C VAL A 558 13.30 28.60 37.31
N GLU A 559 12.45 29.51 36.80
CA GLU A 559 11.19 29.87 37.47
C GLU A 559 10.16 28.74 37.39
N PRO A 560 9.33 28.51 38.46
CA PRO A 560 8.30 27.46 38.49
C PRO A 560 7.34 27.54 37.27
N GLY A 561 6.89 28.73 36.89
CA GLY A 561 6.00 28.94 35.77
C GLY A 561 6.56 28.45 34.40
N ARG A 562 7.90 28.31 34.29
CA ARG A 562 8.55 27.79 33.06
C ARG A 562 8.71 26.28 33.06
N PHE A 563 9.01 25.65 34.21
CA PHE A 563 9.32 24.23 34.23
C PHE A 563 8.17 23.31 34.70
N ILE A 564 7.25 23.80 35.55
CA ILE A 564 6.11 23.00 36.07
C ILE A 564 5.23 22.51 34.89
N PRO A 565 4.80 23.36 33.93
CA PRO A 565 4.02 22.88 32.81
C PRO A 565 4.75 21.80 31.94
N ILE A 566 6.06 21.94 31.80
CA ILE A 566 6.89 20.94 31.10
C ILE A 566 6.95 19.62 31.89
N ALA A 567 7.06 19.72 33.23
CA ALA A 567 7.04 18.55 34.12
C ALA A 567 5.70 17.81 34.04
N GLU A 568 4.60 18.54 33.96
CA GLU A 568 3.24 17.99 33.85
C GLU A 568 3.06 17.27 32.52
N ASP A 569 3.36 17.94 31.39
CA ASP A 569 3.22 17.37 30.06
C ASP A 569 4.11 16.13 29.82
N SER A 570 5.32 16.13 30.41
CA SER A 570 6.27 15.02 30.32
C SER A 570 6.04 13.92 31.37
N GLY A 571 5.11 14.12 32.33
CA GLY A 571 4.89 13.20 33.46
C GLY A 571 5.98 13.24 34.55
N LEU A 572 7.00 14.09 34.39
CA LEU A 572 8.08 14.24 35.36
C LEU A 572 7.59 14.88 36.68
N ILE A 573 6.44 15.57 36.67
CA ILE A 573 5.83 16.16 37.84
C ILE A 573 5.52 15.10 38.92
N VAL A 574 5.26 13.83 38.55
CA VAL A 574 4.98 12.76 39.53
C VAL A 574 6.20 12.47 40.39
N PRO A 575 7.38 12.09 39.87
CA PRO A 575 8.55 11.85 40.73
C PRO A 575 9.06 13.14 41.41
N ILE A 576 8.89 14.31 40.80
CA ILE A 576 9.23 15.60 41.44
C ILE A 576 8.33 15.83 42.65
N GLY A 577 7.03 15.62 42.52
CA GLY A 577 6.09 15.81 43.64
C GLY A 577 6.26 14.78 44.74
N GLU A 578 6.66 13.53 44.44
CA GLU A 578 7.07 12.58 45.49
C GLU A 578 8.27 13.10 46.30
N TRP A 579 9.24 13.73 45.64
CA TRP A 579 10.38 14.36 46.26
C TRP A 579 9.94 15.57 47.12
N VAL A 580 9.06 16.44 46.57
CA VAL A 580 8.51 17.60 47.30
C VAL A 580 7.81 17.17 48.58
N ALA A 581 6.93 16.16 48.48
CA ALA A 581 6.21 15.64 49.66
C ALA A 581 7.19 15.15 50.75
N LYS A 582 8.19 14.34 50.38
CA LYS A 582 9.19 13.84 51.31
C LYS A 582 10.00 14.96 51.98
N GLU A 583 10.51 15.92 51.18
CA GLU A 583 11.32 17.02 51.72
C GLU A 583 10.49 17.98 52.58
N ALA A 584 9.22 18.27 52.20
CA ALA A 584 8.32 19.09 53.00
C ALA A 584 8.01 18.45 54.35
N LEU A 585 7.73 17.13 54.42
CA LEU A 585 7.49 16.40 55.66
C LEU A 585 8.74 16.33 56.54
N ALA A 586 9.89 16.08 55.91
CA ALA A 586 11.17 16.10 56.65
C ALA A 586 11.47 17.49 57.21
N GLN A 587 11.16 18.58 56.48
CA GLN A 587 11.33 19.94 56.96
C GLN A 587 10.35 20.26 58.11
N LEU A 588 9.10 19.84 57.97
CA LEU A 588 8.10 20.02 59.02
C LEU A 588 8.54 19.31 60.32
N ARG A 589 9.08 18.10 60.24
CA ARG A 589 9.65 17.38 61.39
C ARG A 589 10.78 18.18 62.03
N ARG A 590 11.72 18.72 61.23
CA ARG A 590 12.82 19.59 61.77
C ARG A 590 12.28 20.80 62.54
N TRP A 591 11.20 21.42 62.08
CA TRP A 591 10.56 22.53 62.76
C TRP A 591 9.85 22.10 64.02
N ARG A 592 9.15 20.95 64.06
CA ARG A 592 8.57 20.37 65.26
C ARG A 592 9.64 20.10 66.35
N ASP A 593 10.78 19.54 65.90
CA ASP A 593 11.91 19.27 66.81
C ASP A 593 12.55 20.56 67.34
N ALA A 594 12.42 21.67 66.67
CA ALA A 594 12.85 22.99 67.03
C ALA A 594 11.81 23.74 67.90
N GLY A 595 10.66 23.12 68.22
CA GLY A 595 9.61 23.70 69.05
C GLY A 595 8.59 24.58 68.34
N LEU A 596 8.47 24.46 67.04
CA LEU A 596 7.50 25.17 66.17
C LEU A 596 6.29 24.28 65.91
N ASP A 597 5.37 24.17 66.82
CA ASP A 597 4.32 23.14 66.82
C ASP A 597 2.94 23.61 66.30
N GLU A 598 2.75 24.88 66.00
CA GLU A 598 1.41 25.46 65.84
C GLU A 598 0.85 25.64 64.42
N PHE A 599 1.50 25.16 63.38
CA PHE A 599 1.01 25.40 62.01
C PHE A 599 1.17 24.21 61.05
N PRO A 600 0.25 24.01 60.10
CA PRO A 600 0.38 23.03 59.02
C PRO A 600 1.31 23.53 57.92
N ILE A 601 1.84 22.58 57.13
CA ILE A 601 2.50 22.85 55.85
C ILE A 601 1.55 22.56 54.69
N THR A 602 1.46 23.46 53.72
CA THR A 602 0.67 23.30 52.52
C THR A 602 1.57 22.81 51.38
N ILE A 603 1.14 21.76 50.68
CA ILE A 603 1.87 21.15 49.56
C ILE A 603 1.01 21.23 48.30
N ASN A 604 1.54 21.87 47.25
CA ASN A 604 0.93 21.95 45.92
C ASN A 604 0.97 20.60 45.23
N VAL A 605 -0.16 20.17 44.67
CA VAL A 605 -0.30 18.91 43.93
C VAL A 605 -0.90 19.17 42.54
N SER A 606 -0.18 18.72 41.55
CA SER A 606 -0.64 18.82 40.12
C SER A 606 -1.79 17.87 39.84
N GLY A 607 -2.69 18.27 38.91
CA GLY A 607 -3.77 17.42 38.43
C GLY A 607 -3.29 16.09 37.81
N VAL A 608 -2.05 16.05 37.32
CA VAL A 608 -1.43 14.82 36.79
C VAL A 608 -1.08 13.85 37.92
N GLN A 609 -0.52 14.37 39.03
CA GLN A 609 -0.20 13.56 40.20
C GLN A 609 -1.46 13.03 40.88
N PHE A 610 -2.48 13.87 40.95
CA PHE A 610 -3.75 13.58 41.60
C PHE A 610 -4.50 12.38 40.97
N LYS A 611 -4.31 12.09 39.68
CA LYS A 611 -4.85 10.92 39.02
C LYS A 611 -4.19 9.60 39.43
N THR A 612 -3.15 9.64 40.25
CA THR A 612 -2.39 8.46 40.69
C THR A 612 -2.59 8.19 42.16
N ARG A 613 -2.91 6.97 42.57
CA ARG A 613 -2.98 6.58 44.01
C ARG A 613 -1.63 6.68 44.74
N ARG A 614 -0.54 6.78 43.99
CA ARG A 614 0.83 6.84 44.49
C ARG A 614 1.07 8.04 45.41
N LEU A 615 0.40 9.16 45.13
CA LEU A 615 0.48 10.35 45.99
C LEU A 615 0.10 10.04 47.47
N VAL A 616 -1.06 9.38 47.67
CA VAL A 616 -1.57 9.05 49.01
C VAL A 616 -0.60 8.12 49.76
N GLU A 617 -0.08 7.10 49.02
CA GLU A 617 0.89 6.17 49.57
C GLU A 617 2.17 6.88 50.10
N VAL A 618 2.71 7.82 49.30
CA VAL A 618 3.91 8.58 49.64
C VAL A 618 3.67 9.49 50.85
N LEU A 619 2.54 10.19 50.87
CA LEU A 619 2.17 11.07 51.99
C LEU A 619 1.99 10.28 53.30
N VAL A 620 1.21 9.19 53.27
CA VAL A 620 0.96 8.35 54.46
C VAL A 620 2.27 7.71 54.98
N ALA A 621 3.11 7.22 54.07
CA ALA A 621 4.41 6.67 54.45
C ALA A 621 5.32 7.73 55.08
N GLY A 622 5.36 8.94 54.50
CA GLY A 622 6.15 10.05 55.04
C GLY A 622 5.65 10.56 56.40
N LEU A 623 4.33 10.61 56.61
CA LEU A 623 3.78 10.93 57.95
C LEU A 623 4.24 9.90 58.98
N ALA A 624 4.19 8.62 58.68
CA ALA A 624 4.63 7.56 59.59
C ALA A 624 6.14 7.63 59.84
N GLU A 625 6.97 7.87 58.82
CA GLU A 625 8.43 8.00 58.91
C GLU A 625 8.83 9.16 59.82
N HIS A 626 8.15 10.29 59.70
CA HIS A 626 8.47 11.52 60.42
C HIS A 626 7.64 11.73 61.69
N GLN A 627 6.80 10.75 62.06
CA GLN A 627 5.93 10.83 63.25
C GLN A 627 5.05 12.11 63.31
N LEU A 628 4.46 12.42 62.12
CA LEU A 628 3.54 13.53 61.88
C LEU A 628 2.11 13.00 61.76
N ILE A 629 1.13 13.88 61.95
CA ILE A 629 -0.29 13.56 61.76
C ILE A 629 -0.82 14.21 60.45
N ALA A 630 -1.88 13.67 59.88
CA ALA A 630 -2.42 14.19 58.64
C ALA A 630 -2.87 15.65 58.68
N GLN A 631 -3.29 16.11 59.86
CA GLN A 631 -3.69 17.50 60.11
C GLN A 631 -2.51 18.50 60.07
N ASP A 632 -1.28 18.02 60.12
CA ASP A 632 -0.07 18.83 59.98
C ASP A 632 0.20 19.19 58.52
N VAL A 633 -0.56 18.60 57.56
CA VAL A 633 -0.35 18.78 56.14
C VAL A 633 -1.66 19.18 55.46
N GLU A 634 -1.59 20.22 54.67
CA GLU A 634 -2.68 20.65 53.76
C GLU A 634 -2.28 20.33 52.33
N ILE A 635 -3.20 19.73 51.56
CA ILE A 635 -2.99 19.38 50.15
C ILE A 635 -3.72 20.39 49.29
N GLU A 636 -2.96 21.09 48.47
CA GLU A 636 -3.45 22.16 47.63
C GLU A 636 -3.64 21.69 46.17
N LEU A 637 -4.82 21.95 45.62
CA LEU A 637 -5.23 21.54 44.27
C LEU A 637 -5.94 22.71 43.58
N THR A 638 -5.59 22.93 42.32
CA THR A 638 -6.32 23.93 41.53
C THR A 638 -7.77 23.53 41.29
N GLU A 639 -8.66 24.51 41.12
CA GLU A 639 -10.07 24.31 40.81
C GLU A 639 -10.27 23.35 39.62
N THR A 640 -9.51 23.54 38.56
CA THR A 640 -9.57 22.71 37.33
C THR A 640 -9.18 21.24 37.60
N ALA A 641 -8.25 20.98 38.50
CA ALA A 641 -7.84 19.61 38.86
C ALA A 641 -8.97 18.83 39.58
N LEU A 642 -9.81 19.53 40.36
CA LEU A 642 -10.96 18.96 41.06
C LEU A 642 -12.14 18.65 40.13
N VAL A 643 -12.33 19.44 39.07
CA VAL A 643 -13.45 19.28 38.10
C VAL A 643 -13.18 18.18 37.09
N SER A 644 -11.92 17.69 36.96
CA SER A 644 -11.59 16.64 36.00
C SER A 644 -12.35 15.34 36.32
N GLU A 645 -13.38 15.03 35.52
CA GLU A 645 -14.22 13.83 35.64
C GLU A 645 -13.42 12.54 35.41
N GLY A 646 -13.39 11.67 36.41
CA GLY A 646 -12.82 10.33 36.29
C GLY A 646 -12.90 9.57 37.64
N ASP A 647 -13.22 8.29 37.57
CA ASP A 647 -13.32 7.42 38.78
C ASP A 647 -12.02 7.39 39.59
N SER A 648 -10.88 7.59 38.97
CA SER A 648 -9.57 7.62 39.61
C SER A 648 -9.37 8.87 40.46
N ALA A 649 -9.81 10.05 40.02
CA ALA A 649 -9.71 11.30 40.77
C ALA A 649 -10.59 11.25 42.02
N ASN A 650 -11.83 10.80 41.89
CA ASN A 650 -12.75 10.62 43.04
C ASN A 650 -12.17 9.64 44.07
N SER A 651 -11.56 8.53 43.61
CA SER A 651 -10.97 7.54 44.53
C SER A 651 -9.75 8.09 45.29
N THR A 652 -9.00 9.04 44.70
CA THR A 652 -7.85 9.69 45.36
C THR A 652 -8.31 10.70 46.38
N LEU A 653 -9.38 11.49 46.09
CA LEU A 653 -10.01 12.39 47.09
C LEU A 653 -10.53 11.63 48.31
N ASP A 654 -11.28 10.55 48.08
CA ASP A 654 -11.81 9.71 49.15
C ASP A 654 -10.68 9.10 49.99
N ALA A 655 -9.56 8.71 49.37
CA ALA A 655 -8.41 8.16 50.07
C ALA A 655 -7.65 9.22 50.90
N LEU A 656 -7.50 10.46 50.43
CA LEU A 656 -6.93 11.58 51.16
C LEU A 656 -7.80 11.95 52.38
N ALA A 657 -9.11 12.04 52.16
CA ALA A 657 -10.06 12.30 53.25
C ALA A 657 -10.06 11.18 54.29
N ALA A 658 -10.07 9.92 53.89
CA ALA A 658 -9.98 8.76 54.80
C ALA A 658 -8.67 8.72 55.58
N ALA A 659 -7.57 9.22 55.02
CA ALA A 659 -6.28 9.37 55.67
C ALA A 659 -6.23 10.60 56.62
N GLY A 660 -7.24 11.49 56.59
CA GLY A 660 -7.38 12.66 57.44
C GLY A 660 -6.63 13.91 56.98
N PHE A 661 -6.22 13.97 55.70
CA PHE A 661 -5.61 15.17 55.10
C PHE A 661 -6.66 16.27 54.88
N ARG A 662 -6.25 17.53 55.07
CA ARG A 662 -7.05 18.71 54.74
C ARG A 662 -6.82 19.14 53.29
N LEU A 663 -7.91 19.42 52.57
CA LEU A 663 -7.84 19.88 51.21
C LEU A 663 -7.98 21.40 51.12
N VAL A 664 -7.18 22.01 50.26
CA VAL A 664 -7.22 23.45 49.94
C VAL A 664 -7.46 23.60 48.45
N VAL A 665 -8.41 24.44 48.06
CA VAL A 665 -8.69 24.73 46.66
C VAL A 665 -7.97 26.00 46.26
N ASP A 666 -7.11 25.88 45.25
CA ASP A 666 -6.31 26.98 44.71
C ASP A 666 -6.92 27.59 43.45
N ASP A 667 -6.49 28.82 43.10
CA ASP A 667 -6.94 29.60 41.95
C ASP A 667 -8.46 29.74 41.82
N PHE A 668 -9.17 29.81 42.97
CA PHE A 668 -10.63 29.79 42.99
C PHE A 668 -11.22 31.05 42.36
N GLY A 669 -12.14 30.82 41.38
CA GLY A 669 -12.86 31.85 40.64
C GLY A 669 -12.34 32.07 39.19
N THR A 670 -11.23 31.42 38.82
CA THR A 670 -10.70 31.49 37.45
C THR A 670 -11.29 30.46 36.49
N GLY A 671 -12.00 29.44 37.04
CA GLY A 671 -12.59 28.31 36.32
C GLY A 671 -14.12 28.22 36.36
N TYR A 672 -14.66 27.12 35.87
CA TYR A 672 -16.08 26.78 35.97
C TYR A 672 -16.36 26.14 37.33
N SER A 673 -16.74 26.93 38.31
CA SER A 673 -17.02 26.45 39.67
C SER A 673 -18.25 25.51 39.71
N ASN A 674 -18.00 24.22 39.85
CA ASN A 674 -19.07 23.30 40.21
C ASN A 674 -19.19 23.21 41.75
N LEU A 675 -20.05 24.03 42.31
CA LEU A 675 -20.28 24.12 43.77
C LEU A 675 -20.64 22.77 44.42
N ALA A 676 -21.03 21.76 43.64
CA ALA A 676 -21.33 20.43 44.15
C ALA A 676 -20.09 19.74 44.76
N TYR A 677 -18.89 20.02 44.23
CA TYR A 677 -17.66 19.43 44.75
C TYR A 677 -17.28 20.02 46.11
N LEU A 678 -17.46 21.35 46.34
CA LEU A 678 -17.21 22.00 47.60
C LEU A 678 -18.04 21.41 48.74
N LYS A 679 -19.24 20.89 48.42
CA LYS A 679 -20.13 20.23 49.38
C LYS A 679 -19.81 18.75 49.58
N ARG A 680 -19.23 18.11 48.57
CA ARG A 680 -18.99 16.65 48.59
C ARG A 680 -17.75 16.26 49.33
N PHE A 681 -16.68 17.07 49.25
CA PHE A 681 -15.39 16.77 49.82
C PHE A 681 -15.14 17.66 51.04
N ASP A 682 -14.36 17.16 52.03
CA ASP A 682 -13.98 17.87 53.23
C ASP A 682 -12.89 18.92 52.94
N ILE A 683 -13.33 20.03 52.28
CA ILE A 683 -12.46 21.14 51.95
C ILE A 683 -12.29 22.02 53.17
N ALA A 684 -11.05 22.35 53.51
CA ALA A 684 -10.72 23.17 54.67
C ALA A 684 -10.65 24.67 54.33
N LYS A 685 -10.12 24.99 53.15
CA LYS A 685 -9.85 26.38 52.72
C LYS A 685 -10.08 26.61 51.25
N LEU A 686 -10.41 27.86 50.91
CA LEU A 686 -10.40 28.39 49.54
C LEU A 686 -9.33 29.48 49.43
N LYS A 687 -8.46 29.42 48.40
CA LYS A 687 -7.50 30.49 48.09
C LYS A 687 -8.06 31.37 46.98
N ILE A 688 -8.11 32.68 47.18
CA ILE A 688 -8.51 33.65 46.19
C ILE A 688 -7.31 33.95 45.30
N ASP A 689 -7.44 33.68 44.02
CA ASP A 689 -6.37 33.91 43.03
C ASP A 689 -5.87 35.36 43.05
N GLN A 690 -4.55 35.52 42.90
CA GLN A 690 -3.90 36.83 42.88
C GLN A 690 -4.45 37.76 41.79
N SER A 691 -5.03 37.30 40.70
CA SER A 691 -5.61 38.17 39.66
C SER A 691 -6.74 39.02 40.15
N PHE A 692 -7.59 38.48 41.07
CA PHE A 692 -8.68 39.23 41.68
C PHE A 692 -8.22 40.12 42.85
N VAL A 693 -7.10 39.79 43.48
CA VAL A 693 -6.53 40.58 44.58
C VAL A 693 -5.72 41.76 44.05
N ARG A 694 -5.04 41.59 42.89
CA ARG A 694 -4.17 42.62 42.32
C ARG A 694 -4.89 43.94 42.08
N ASP A 695 -6.06 43.88 41.46
CA ASP A 695 -6.82 45.07 41.06
C ASP A 695 -8.03 45.35 41.92
N ILE A 696 -8.15 44.72 43.12
CA ILE A 696 -9.28 44.74 44.05
C ILE A 696 -9.68 46.18 44.51
N THR A 697 -8.74 47.10 44.52
CA THR A 697 -8.96 48.50 44.90
C THR A 697 -9.31 49.42 43.75
N THR A 698 -9.17 48.96 42.49
CA THR A 698 -9.33 49.72 41.27
C THR A 698 -10.40 49.21 40.36
N ASP A 699 -10.62 47.88 40.35
CA ASP A 699 -11.68 47.22 39.54
C ASP A 699 -12.87 46.81 40.42
N PRO A 700 -14.07 47.38 40.22
CA PRO A 700 -15.29 46.99 40.93
C PRO A 700 -15.71 45.53 40.72
N ASN A 701 -15.35 44.92 39.58
CA ASN A 701 -15.70 43.53 39.28
C ASN A 701 -14.84 42.59 40.13
N ASP A 702 -13.52 42.78 40.20
CA ASP A 702 -12.60 42.02 41.06
C ASP A 702 -12.98 42.14 42.53
N ALA A 703 -13.34 43.36 42.92
CA ALA A 703 -13.86 43.61 44.28
C ALA A 703 -15.18 42.89 44.58
N ALA A 704 -16.10 42.78 43.60
CA ALA A 704 -17.35 42.05 43.74
C ALA A 704 -17.15 40.53 43.77
N ILE A 705 -16.27 39.99 42.89
CA ILE A 705 -15.89 38.57 42.85
C ILE A 705 -15.27 38.16 44.16
N THR A 706 -14.26 38.92 44.64
CA THR A 706 -13.59 38.63 45.93
C THR A 706 -14.57 38.59 47.10
N ARG A 707 -15.48 39.60 47.23
CA ARG A 707 -16.53 39.57 48.24
C ARG A 707 -17.49 38.37 48.09
N GLY A 708 -17.82 38.00 46.85
CA GLY A 708 -18.65 36.83 46.56
C GLY A 708 -17.98 35.53 47.02
N ILE A 709 -16.70 35.35 46.76
CA ILE A 709 -15.93 34.19 47.23
C ILE A 709 -15.86 34.13 48.76
N ILE A 710 -15.56 35.23 49.40
CA ILE A 710 -15.52 35.30 50.89
C ILE A 710 -16.89 34.97 51.49
N GLY A 711 -17.98 35.51 50.92
CA GLY A 711 -19.34 35.22 51.35
C GLY A 711 -19.76 33.77 51.16
N LEU A 712 -19.38 33.18 50.02
CA LEU A 712 -19.60 31.77 49.70
C LEU A 712 -18.90 30.86 50.71
N ALA A 713 -17.60 31.08 50.91
CA ALA A 713 -16.77 30.29 51.84
C ALA A 713 -17.34 30.32 53.25
N LYS A 714 -17.70 31.50 53.76
CA LYS A 714 -18.34 31.66 55.07
C LYS A 714 -19.64 30.88 55.19
N SER A 715 -20.49 30.92 54.12
CA SER A 715 -21.75 30.20 54.09
C SER A 715 -21.59 28.67 54.09
N LEU A 716 -20.44 28.18 53.63
CA LEU A 716 -20.05 26.76 53.61
C LEU A 716 -19.21 26.34 54.83
N GLY A 717 -18.85 27.28 55.71
CA GLY A 717 -17.98 27.01 56.85
C GLY A 717 -16.51 26.80 56.51
N LEU A 718 -16.07 27.29 55.31
CA LEU A 718 -14.69 27.19 54.82
C LEU A 718 -13.89 28.45 55.21
N ARG A 719 -12.60 28.31 55.46
CA ARG A 719 -11.67 29.42 55.63
C ARG A 719 -11.24 29.99 54.30
N VAL A 720 -10.87 31.26 54.26
CA VAL A 720 -10.43 31.95 53.03
C VAL A 720 -9.05 32.51 53.19
N VAL A 721 -8.17 32.19 52.26
CA VAL A 721 -6.83 32.78 52.10
C VAL A 721 -6.82 33.71 50.89
N ALA A 722 -6.42 34.97 51.05
CA ALA A 722 -6.19 35.85 49.92
C ALA A 722 -4.72 35.83 49.52
N GLU A 723 -4.47 35.66 48.23
CA GLU A 723 -3.13 35.60 47.67
C GLU A 723 -2.65 36.87 46.98
N GLY A 724 -1.33 37.00 46.80
CA GLY A 724 -0.73 38.07 46.00
C GLY A 724 -0.93 39.47 46.57
N ILE A 725 -1.01 39.59 47.91
CA ILE A 725 -1.10 40.91 48.55
C ILE A 725 0.23 41.61 48.43
N GLU A 726 0.28 42.74 47.73
CA GLU A 726 1.46 43.56 47.50
C GLU A 726 1.35 44.97 48.12
N HIS A 727 0.12 45.44 48.34
CA HIS A 727 -0.16 46.81 48.81
C HIS A 727 -1.04 46.84 50.07
N ALA A 728 -0.79 47.80 50.95
CA ALA A 728 -1.53 47.96 52.17
C ALA A 728 -3.05 48.18 51.97
N ALA A 729 -3.44 48.87 50.89
CA ALA A 729 -4.85 49.10 50.58
C ALA A 729 -5.60 47.82 50.22
N GLN A 730 -4.92 46.81 49.58
CA GLN A 730 -5.51 45.48 49.30
C GLN A 730 -5.76 44.75 50.64
N LEU A 731 -4.80 44.81 51.58
CA LEU A 731 -4.91 44.20 52.91
C LEU A 731 -6.06 44.80 53.71
N GLU A 732 -6.21 46.11 53.71
CA GLU A 732 -7.31 46.81 54.43
C GLU A 732 -8.67 46.42 53.86
N TYR A 733 -8.77 46.34 52.47
CA TYR A 733 -10.01 45.92 51.83
C TYR A 733 -10.40 44.50 52.17
N LEU A 734 -9.45 43.57 52.19
CA LEU A 734 -9.67 42.15 52.53
C LEU A 734 -10.10 41.99 53.96
N LEU A 735 -9.43 42.71 54.91
CA LEU A 735 -9.85 42.76 56.30
C LEU A 735 -11.29 43.27 56.45
N ALA A 736 -11.63 44.38 55.81
CA ALA A 736 -12.97 44.97 55.85
C ALA A 736 -14.04 44.02 55.22
N SER A 737 -13.66 43.19 54.25
CA SER A 737 -14.51 42.17 53.64
C SER A 737 -14.61 40.89 54.49
N GLY A 738 -13.83 40.81 55.58
CA GLY A 738 -13.85 39.67 56.50
C GLY A 738 -13.07 38.45 56.02
N CYS A 739 -12.01 38.64 55.25
CA CYS A 739 -11.04 37.60 54.93
C CYS A 739 -10.24 37.25 56.18
N GLU A 740 -9.97 35.96 56.41
CA GLU A 740 -9.38 35.46 57.66
C GLU A 740 -7.87 35.23 57.55
N GLU A 741 -7.41 34.79 56.40
CA GLU A 741 -6.02 34.41 56.17
C GLU A 741 -5.47 35.12 54.91
N ALA A 742 -4.17 35.37 54.88
CA ALA A 742 -3.53 36.11 53.84
C ALA A 742 -2.09 35.67 53.55
N GLN A 743 -1.71 35.81 52.29
CA GLN A 743 -0.37 35.54 51.76
C GLN A 743 0.00 36.60 50.71
N GLY A 744 1.25 37.04 50.68
CA GLY A 744 1.69 37.98 49.67
C GLY A 744 3.00 38.69 50.04
N TYR A 745 3.60 39.38 49.07
CA TYR A 745 4.92 40.01 49.23
C TYR A 745 4.91 41.20 50.20
N LEU A 746 3.77 41.80 50.42
CA LEU A 746 3.62 42.81 51.47
C LEU A 746 3.89 42.23 52.86
N LEU A 747 3.46 40.98 53.09
CA LEU A 747 3.58 40.31 54.40
C LEU A 747 4.94 39.61 54.51
N SER A 748 5.23 38.71 53.55
CA SER A 748 6.53 38.04 53.44
C SER A 748 6.74 37.46 52.07
N ARG A 749 7.97 37.51 51.56
CA ARG A 749 8.40 36.72 50.42
C ARG A 749 8.62 35.26 50.81
N PRO A 750 8.64 34.33 49.87
CA PRO A 750 9.08 32.95 50.16
C PRO A 750 10.50 32.94 50.76
N LEU A 751 10.70 32.20 51.81
CA LEU A 751 11.91 32.17 52.62
C LEU A 751 12.59 30.81 52.59
N ALA A 752 13.92 30.78 52.72
CA ALA A 752 14.65 29.56 52.98
C ALA A 752 14.27 28.99 54.37
N PRO A 753 14.35 27.67 54.60
CA PRO A 753 13.90 27.04 55.85
C PRO A 753 14.43 27.67 57.12
N ALA A 754 15.71 28.02 57.12
CA ALA A 754 16.35 28.64 58.31
C ALA A 754 15.87 30.09 58.57
N VAL A 755 15.59 30.86 57.49
CA VAL A 755 15.07 32.23 57.60
C VAL A 755 13.60 32.21 58.00
N PHE A 756 12.81 31.25 57.53
CA PHE A 756 11.43 31.03 57.96
C PHE A 756 11.38 30.75 59.48
N GLN A 757 12.20 29.80 59.97
CA GLN A 757 12.29 29.46 61.35
C GLN A 757 12.64 30.66 62.25
N ALA A 758 13.48 31.58 61.80
CA ALA A 758 13.88 32.77 62.58
C ALA A 758 12.77 33.83 62.69
N GLN A 759 11.61 33.65 62.05
CA GLN A 759 10.46 34.54 62.14
C GLN A 759 9.52 34.21 63.35
N PHE A 760 9.73 33.05 63.95
CA PHE A 760 9.07 32.62 65.20
C PHE A 760 9.95 32.95 66.36
#